data_00832024d05231f74e99edb5aa021641
#
_entry.id   00832024d05231f74e99edb5aa021641
#
_cell.length_a   1.000
_cell.length_b   1.000
_cell.length_c   1.000
_cell.angle_alpha   90.00
_cell.angle_beta   90.00
_cell.angle_gamma   90.00
#
_symmetry.space_group_name_H-M   'P 1'
#
loop_
_entity.id
_entity.type
_entity.pdbx_description
1 polymer ?
#
loop_
_entity_poly.entity_id
_entity_poly.type
_entity_poly.pdbx_seq_one_letter_code
_entity_poly.pdbx_strand_id
1 'polypeptide(L)'
;MSRKKIKNPLIKRIPKEIIGDWKKYLVVFLFLVLTIGFVSGMYVANDSMLTSADEGVSKYKQEDGHFELKDKADSELVTAIESGEVKTVPDEKDSDSSKTPVTLYENFYRNETEDYDADGKKDGTIRVYTKTEDINLACLIEGSFPQNENEIAVDRMHADNVGMKVGDTIKVSGKEFKVSGLIAYVNYSTLHEKKTDMMFDAIKFDVAMVTKEGFERLNKSIHYTYAWKYEDEPADDIEQKEKSDDFLEAMVSQVMAAGNEVEDYTPRYSNPAINFATDDMGSDKAMGGVLLDILIVIIAFIFAVTISNTIANESSAIGTLRASGYTKGELIRHYLSMPVIVTFLAAVVGNILGYTVFKDVVVGMYYNSYSLPTYHTIWNPGAFIKTTLAPVIIMLVVNLIVIIRMMQHTPLQFLRHDLKKTKRKKAMRLPRWSFMSRFRLRIMFQNVANYLILFVGIFFIMVMLAMAVGMPDTLDYYKKNTDSMTFAKYQYVIKSYVDADGNVLETDNSDAEKFDMTSLLRRSDDFDEEVSVYGVETDSAYVKLKDMDSLKDNEVYISDSFADKYGIKPGDTIKLDAQYEKKTYKFKVKGTYDKSQSIAVFMPIEHFADTFDFEDGRFSGFLSDTKIKDIDESNIATTITIRDITKMAEQLDHSMGSYMQYFQVLCILLSAVMIYLLTKLIIEKNETAISMTKILGYDNREIASLYLVSTSIVVVISDIISVVLGAKVMDIVWRIMLQTFSGWFSFHMTPVGYVKMFAFVLIGYLIVTVFDFRRIKRIPMDMALKNVE
;
A
#
# COMPACT_ATOMS: atom_id res chain seq x y z
N MET A 1 -22.45 23.63 -57.11
CA MET A 1 -21.01 23.31 -57.09
C MET A 1 -20.57 23.22 -55.62
N SER A 2 -20.34 22.00 -55.12
CA SER A 2 -19.81 21.74 -53.80
C SER A 2 -18.36 22.23 -53.74
N ARG A 3 -18.09 23.25 -52.89
CA ARG A 3 -16.71 23.68 -52.63
C ARG A 3 -15.98 22.52 -51.96
N LYS A 4 -15.11 21.79 -52.69
CA LYS A 4 -14.14 20.87 -52.12
C LYS A 4 -13.38 21.63 -51.01
N LYS A 5 -13.58 21.28 -49.76
CA LYS A 5 -12.78 21.79 -48.63
C LYS A 5 -11.32 21.47 -48.92
N ILE A 6 -10.51 22.50 -49.26
CA ILE A 6 -9.08 22.35 -49.43
C ILE A 6 -8.54 21.86 -48.11
N LYS A 7 -8.01 20.60 -48.05
CA LYS A 7 -7.40 20.06 -46.88
C LYS A 7 -6.19 20.92 -46.50
N ASN A 8 -6.16 21.42 -45.24
CA ASN A 8 -5.08 22.27 -44.74
C ASN A 8 -3.73 21.54 -44.96
N PRO A 9 -2.73 22.13 -45.64
CA PRO A 9 -1.45 21.51 -45.94
C PRO A 9 -0.69 21.04 -44.66
N LEU A 10 -0.94 21.67 -43.52
CA LEU A 10 -0.35 21.29 -42.23
C LEU A 10 -0.72 19.86 -41.82
N ILE A 11 -1.88 19.34 -42.22
CA ILE A 11 -2.30 17.98 -41.89
C ILE A 11 -1.41 16.94 -42.58
N LYS A 12 -0.92 17.23 -43.79
CA LYS A 12 0.03 16.36 -44.52
C LYS A 12 1.44 16.35 -43.89
N ARG A 13 1.77 17.38 -43.12
CA ARG A 13 3.04 17.51 -42.42
C ARG A 13 3.12 16.58 -41.19
N ILE A 14 2.02 16.32 -40.53
CA ILE A 14 1.95 15.51 -39.29
C ILE A 14 2.65 14.13 -39.44
N PRO A 15 2.31 13.26 -40.41
CA PRO A 15 2.97 11.96 -40.55
C PRO A 15 4.49 12.07 -40.84
N LYS A 16 4.89 13.10 -41.60
CA LYS A 16 6.31 13.34 -41.95
C LYS A 16 7.12 13.76 -40.72
N GLU A 17 6.53 14.56 -39.83
CA GLU A 17 7.16 14.98 -38.57
C GLU A 17 7.24 13.83 -37.60
N ILE A 18 6.21 12.97 -37.49
CA ILE A 18 6.29 11.75 -36.67
C ILE A 18 7.45 10.87 -37.12
N ILE A 19 7.59 10.65 -38.46
CA ILE A 19 8.65 9.80 -39.02
C ILE A 19 10.02 10.48 -38.88
N GLY A 20 10.10 11.80 -39.05
CA GLY A 20 11.36 12.55 -38.91
C GLY A 20 11.88 12.57 -37.48
N ASP A 21 10.99 12.80 -36.51
CA ASP A 21 11.33 12.94 -35.10
C ASP A 21 10.93 11.72 -34.25
N TRP A 22 10.74 10.55 -34.88
CA TRP A 22 10.18 9.36 -34.22
C TRP A 22 10.90 8.98 -32.91
N LYS A 23 12.22 9.17 -32.85
CA LYS A 23 13.04 8.85 -31.66
C LYS A 23 12.67 9.71 -30.45
N LYS A 24 12.26 10.95 -30.69
CA LYS A 24 11.81 11.87 -29.63
C LYS A 24 10.46 11.43 -29.09
N TYR A 25 9.53 11.16 -29.99
CA TYR A 25 8.20 10.71 -29.62
C TYR A 25 8.19 9.29 -29.02
N LEU A 26 9.08 8.40 -29.51
CA LEU A 26 9.24 7.05 -28.94
C LEU A 26 9.63 7.08 -27.45
N VAL A 27 10.55 7.96 -27.06
CA VAL A 27 11.00 8.02 -25.66
C VAL A 27 9.90 8.54 -24.74
N VAL A 28 9.15 9.58 -25.18
CA VAL A 28 7.96 10.05 -24.45
C VAL A 28 6.88 8.97 -24.40
N PHE A 29 6.66 8.28 -25.51
CA PHE A 29 5.73 7.16 -25.60
C PHE A 29 6.09 6.04 -24.61
N LEU A 30 7.36 5.60 -24.58
CA LEU A 30 7.81 4.56 -23.66
C LEU A 30 7.65 4.98 -22.19
N PHE A 31 7.99 6.23 -21.87
CA PHE A 31 7.78 6.75 -20.52
C PHE A 31 6.31 6.67 -20.12
N LEU A 32 5.42 7.13 -20.99
CA LEU A 32 3.98 7.10 -20.74
C LEU A 32 3.44 5.67 -20.65
N VAL A 33 3.89 4.78 -21.54
CA VAL A 33 3.48 3.36 -21.53
C VAL A 33 3.85 2.69 -20.21
N LEU A 34 5.09 2.89 -19.74
CA LEU A 34 5.53 2.32 -18.46
C LEU A 34 4.73 2.89 -17.28
N THR A 35 4.56 4.21 -17.24
CA THR A 35 3.83 4.89 -16.17
C THR A 35 2.34 4.49 -16.16
N ILE A 36 1.69 4.58 -17.30
CA ILE A 36 0.25 4.25 -17.43
C ILE A 36 0.03 2.76 -17.21
N GLY A 37 0.91 1.91 -17.75
CA GLY A 37 0.81 0.48 -17.60
C GLY A 37 0.91 0.03 -16.14
N PHE A 38 1.88 0.55 -15.41
CA PHE A 38 2.05 0.25 -13.98
C PHE A 38 0.83 0.68 -13.16
N VAL A 39 0.39 1.94 -13.31
CA VAL A 39 -0.76 2.45 -12.55
C VAL A 39 -2.05 1.73 -12.94
N SER A 40 -2.27 1.48 -14.24
CA SER A 40 -3.43 0.71 -14.70
C SER A 40 -3.43 -0.71 -14.13
N GLY A 41 -2.26 -1.37 -14.13
CA GLY A 41 -2.10 -2.70 -13.56
C GLY A 41 -2.45 -2.75 -12.08
N MET A 42 -2.01 -1.76 -11.31
CA MET A 42 -2.30 -1.65 -9.87
C MET A 42 -3.80 -1.49 -9.60
N TYR A 43 -4.47 -0.54 -10.27
CA TYR A 43 -5.92 -0.36 -10.09
C TYR A 43 -6.74 -1.56 -10.54
N VAL A 44 -6.37 -2.18 -11.67
CA VAL A 44 -7.08 -3.36 -12.20
C VAL A 44 -6.90 -4.57 -11.30
N ALA A 45 -5.69 -4.81 -10.79
CA ALA A 45 -5.42 -5.88 -9.85
C ALA A 45 -6.24 -5.70 -8.57
N ASN A 46 -6.13 -4.54 -7.92
CA ASN A 46 -6.81 -4.24 -6.67
C ASN A 46 -8.34 -4.40 -6.80
N ASP A 47 -8.96 -3.74 -7.78
CA ASP A 47 -10.42 -3.82 -7.94
C ASP A 47 -10.90 -5.22 -8.37
N SER A 48 -10.08 -5.98 -9.14
CA SER A 48 -10.41 -7.36 -9.49
C SER A 48 -10.34 -8.29 -8.28
N MET A 49 -9.37 -8.09 -7.40
CA MET A 49 -9.21 -8.88 -6.18
C MET A 49 -10.34 -8.58 -5.19
N LEU A 50 -10.63 -7.30 -4.93
CA LEU A 50 -11.75 -6.89 -4.06
C LEU A 50 -13.08 -7.44 -4.55
N THR A 51 -13.39 -7.29 -5.86
CA THR A 51 -14.63 -7.83 -6.42
C THR A 51 -14.69 -9.36 -6.29
N SER A 52 -13.57 -10.05 -6.50
CA SER A 52 -13.55 -11.52 -6.36
C SER A 52 -13.71 -11.95 -4.89
N ALA A 53 -13.23 -11.16 -3.93
CA ALA A 53 -13.47 -11.40 -2.51
C ALA A 53 -14.96 -11.22 -2.18
N ASP A 54 -15.57 -10.12 -2.61
CA ASP A 54 -17.00 -9.84 -2.41
C ASP A 54 -17.92 -10.92 -3.04
N GLU A 55 -17.64 -11.30 -4.29
CA GLU A 55 -18.36 -12.40 -4.96
C GLU A 55 -18.14 -13.74 -4.25
N GLY A 56 -16.97 -13.92 -3.62
CA GLY A 56 -16.61 -15.08 -2.83
C GLY A 56 -17.55 -15.31 -1.65
N VAL A 57 -18.00 -14.25 -0.99
CA VAL A 57 -18.90 -14.33 0.18
C VAL A 57 -20.15 -15.15 -0.13
N SER A 58 -20.85 -14.84 -1.21
CA SER A 58 -22.06 -15.57 -1.60
C SER A 58 -21.74 -16.91 -2.29
N LYS A 59 -20.73 -16.94 -3.17
CA LYS A 59 -20.36 -18.11 -3.96
C LYS A 59 -19.86 -19.28 -3.10
N TYR A 60 -19.10 -18.97 -2.06
CA TYR A 60 -18.54 -19.98 -1.16
C TYR A 60 -19.24 -20.02 0.18
N LYS A 61 -20.42 -19.40 0.29
CA LYS A 61 -21.32 -19.45 1.47
C LYS A 61 -20.57 -19.10 2.76
N GLN A 62 -19.96 -17.92 2.81
CA GLN A 62 -19.24 -17.45 3.99
C GLN A 62 -20.18 -17.35 5.18
N GLU A 63 -19.70 -17.75 6.36
CA GLU A 63 -20.42 -17.63 7.62
C GLU A 63 -20.70 -16.18 8.04
N ASP A 64 -21.70 -15.96 8.90
CA ASP A 64 -21.92 -14.69 9.60
C ASP A 64 -21.26 -14.68 10.99
N GLY A 65 -20.71 -15.80 11.38
CA GLY A 65 -19.87 -16.02 12.55
C GLY A 65 -19.83 -17.50 12.94
N HIS A 66 -19.03 -17.80 13.95
CA HIS A 66 -18.93 -19.13 14.53
C HIS A 66 -18.75 -19.05 16.03
N PHE A 67 -19.15 -20.13 16.71
CA PHE A 67 -18.88 -20.34 18.13
C PHE A 67 -18.37 -21.76 18.37
N GLU A 68 -17.62 -21.96 19.43
CA GLU A 68 -17.07 -23.24 19.83
C GLU A 68 -17.68 -23.70 21.17
N LEU A 69 -18.06 -24.96 21.24
CA LEU A 69 -18.56 -25.60 22.44
C LEU A 69 -17.56 -26.64 22.95
N LYS A 70 -17.48 -26.79 24.26
CA LYS A 70 -16.64 -27.79 24.91
C LYS A 70 -17.00 -29.20 24.48
N ASP A 71 -18.28 -29.51 24.44
CA ASP A 71 -18.82 -30.81 24.04
C ASP A 71 -19.73 -30.67 22.82
N LYS A 72 -19.83 -31.70 22.00
CA LYS A 72 -20.69 -31.71 20.82
C LYS A 72 -22.15 -31.54 21.23
N ALA A 73 -22.84 -30.53 20.65
CA ALA A 73 -24.25 -30.33 20.82
C ALA A 73 -25.08 -31.50 20.25
N ASP A 74 -26.09 -31.93 20.97
CA ASP A 74 -27.09 -32.84 20.43
C ASP A 74 -28.12 -32.08 19.56
N SER A 75 -29.00 -32.81 18.89
CA SER A 75 -29.99 -32.22 17.97
C SER A 75 -31.00 -31.33 18.65
N GLU A 76 -31.25 -31.55 19.95
CA GLU A 76 -32.19 -30.74 20.76
C GLU A 76 -31.57 -29.37 21.06
N LEU A 77 -30.30 -29.37 21.50
CA LEU A 77 -29.55 -28.14 21.74
C LEU A 77 -29.33 -27.33 20.46
N VAL A 78 -28.97 -28.00 19.33
CA VAL A 78 -28.83 -27.32 18.04
C VAL A 78 -30.15 -26.61 17.67
N THR A 79 -31.31 -27.28 17.75
CA THR A 79 -32.61 -26.68 17.43
C THR A 79 -32.96 -25.53 18.38
N ALA A 80 -32.61 -25.68 19.67
CA ALA A 80 -32.82 -24.62 20.66
C ALA A 80 -32.01 -23.37 20.36
N ILE A 81 -30.72 -23.51 19.99
CA ILE A 81 -29.85 -22.38 19.60
C ILE A 81 -30.35 -21.74 18.30
N GLU A 82 -30.73 -22.53 17.29
CA GLU A 82 -31.24 -22.02 15.99
C GLU A 82 -32.52 -21.16 16.17
N SER A 83 -33.29 -21.39 17.22
CA SER A 83 -34.50 -20.58 17.49
C SER A 83 -34.19 -19.12 17.78
N GLY A 84 -32.97 -18.80 18.24
CA GLY A 84 -32.56 -17.46 18.68
C GLY A 84 -33.36 -16.92 19.87
N GLU A 85 -33.98 -17.80 20.64
CA GLU A 85 -34.79 -17.43 21.82
C GLU A 85 -33.99 -17.59 23.12
N VAL A 86 -34.02 -16.57 23.96
CA VAL A 86 -33.45 -16.65 25.31
C VAL A 86 -34.29 -17.64 26.15
N LYS A 87 -33.65 -18.58 26.81
CA LYS A 87 -34.32 -19.50 27.72
C LYS A 87 -34.68 -18.77 29.02
N THR A 88 -35.94 -18.32 29.14
CA THR A 88 -36.41 -17.64 30.32
C THR A 88 -36.55 -18.60 31.50
N VAL A 89 -36.09 -18.18 32.70
CA VAL A 89 -36.37 -18.83 33.97
C VAL A 89 -37.86 -18.54 34.31
N PRO A 90 -38.67 -19.50 34.81
CA PRO A 90 -40.13 -19.38 34.94
C PRO A 90 -40.66 -18.20 35.76
N ASP A 91 -39.85 -17.38 36.38
CA ASP A 91 -40.24 -16.30 37.29
C ASP A 91 -40.04 -14.86 36.75
N GLU A 92 -39.39 -14.67 35.58
CA GLU A 92 -39.25 -13.35 34.95
C GLU A 92 -40.34 -13.12 33.90
N LYS A 93 -41.27 -12.24 34.25
CA LYS A 93 -42.28 -11.76 33.30
C LYS A 93 -41.67 -10.72 32.36
N ASP A 94 -41.82 -11.00 31.07
CA ASP A 94 -41.67 -10.03 29.97
C ASP A 94 -40.33 -9.31 29.86
N SER A 95 -39.32 -9.97 29.38
CA SER A 95 -38.37 -9.30 28.51
C SER A 95 -38.89 -9.36 27.06
N ASP A 96 -38.99 -8.21 26.44
CA ASP A 96 -39.20 -8.08 24.97
C ASP A 96 -37.88 -8.55 24.33
N SER A 97 -37.56 -9.87 24.49
CA SER A 97 -36.29 -10.42 23.93
C SER A 97 -36.44 -10.48 22.43
N SER A 98 -35.62 -9.70 21.75
CA SER A 98 -35.47 -9.78 20.30
C SER A 98 -35.13 -11.23 19.96
N LYS A 99 -35.86 -11.79 18.98
CA LYS A 99 -35.64 -13.14 18.50
C LYS A 99 -34.72 -13.06 17.29
N THR A 100 -33.54 -13.67 17.36
CA THR A 100 -32.56 -13.68 16.29
C THR A 100 -32.33 -15.12 15.76
N PRO A 101 -33.25 -15.63 14.90
CA PRO A 101 -33.13 -16.98 14.37
C PRO A 101 -31.96 -17.12 13.44
N VAL A 102 -31.26 -18.26 13.55
CA VAL A 102 -30.10 -18.61 12.71
C VAL A 102 -30.18 -20.03 12.20
N THR A 103 -29.43 -20.35 11.20
CA THR A 103 -29.15 -21.74 10.77
C THR A 103 -27.74 -22.12 11.16
N LEU A 104 -27.57 -23.25 11.84
CA LEU A 104 -26.29 -23.75 12.30
C LEU A 104 -25.69 -24.80 11.36
N TYR A 105 -24.38 -24.79 11.22
CA TYR A 105 -23.63 -25.73 10.43
C TYR A 105 -22.45 -26.27 11.23
N GLU A 106 -22.28 -27.60 11.29
CA GLU A 106 -21.09 -28.21 11.89
C GLU A 106 -19.84 -27.88 11.06
N ASN A 107 -18.84 -27.23 11.66
CA ASN A 107 -17.57 -26.89 11.03
C ASN A 107 -16.40 -27.28 11.92
N PHE A 108 -16.38 -28.56 12.31
CA PHE A 108 -15.41 -29.08 13.27
C PHE A 108 -14.00 -29.18 12.73
N TYR A 109 -13.01 -28.89 13.57
CA TYR A 109 -11.61 -28.97 13.19
C TYR A 109 -10.74 -29.62 14.27
N ARG A 110 -9.50 -29.92 13.87
CA ARG A 110 -8.40 -30.28 14.79
C ARG A 110 -7.20 -29.38 14.53
N ASN A 111 -6.57 -28.86 15.62
CA ASN A 111 -5.31 -28.17 15.55
C ASN A 111 -4.16 -29.18 15.70
N GLU A 112 -3.50 -29.53 14.64
CA GLU A 112 -2.47 -30.54 14.57
C GLU A 112 -1.07 -29.90 14.43
N THR A 113 -0.02 -30.69 14.70
CA THR A 113 1.35 -30.24 14.48
C THR A 113 1.72 -30.46 13.02
N GLU A 114 2.27 -29.44 12.38
CA GLU A 114 2.74 -29.49 11.01
C GLU A 114 4.26 -29.69 10.95
N ASP A 115 4.70 -30.49 9.97
CA ASP A 115 6.07 -30.69 9.51
C ASP A 115 5.97 -30.70 7.96
N TYR A 116 6.04 -29.48 7.37
CA TYR A 116 5.72 -29.27 5.95
C TYR A 116 6.80 -29.81 5.01
N ASP A 117 8.05 -29.95 5.46
CA ASP A 117 9.14 -30.51 4.66
C ASP A 117 9.47 -31.98 5.01
N ALA A 118 8.72 -32.56 5.96
CA ALA A 118 8.84 -33.91 6.46
C ALA A 118 10.22 -34.27 7.06
N ASP A 119 10.95 -33.26 7.59
CA ASP A 119 12.29 -33.45 8.20
C ASP A 119 12.22 -34.04 9.61
N GLY A 120 11.03 -34.14 10.17
CA GLY A 120 10.76 -34.69 11.51
C GLY A 120 10.74 -33.67 12.62
N LYS A 121 10.78 -32.38 12.31
CA LYS A 121 10.63 -31.29 13.26
C LYS A 121 9.26 -30.63 13.14
N LYS A 122 8.87 -29.97 14.21
CA LYS A 122 7.67 -29.15 14.19
C LYS A 122 7.99 -27.82 13.51
N ASP A 123 7.29 -27.50 12.42
CA ASP A 123 7.38 -26.21 11.71
C ASP A 123 6.29 -25.26 12.14
N GLY A 124 5.07 -25.76 12.31
CA GLY A 124 3.90 -24.95 12.58
C GLY A 124 2.74 -25.71 13.21
N THR A 125 1.58 -25.10 13.13
CA THR A 125 0.26 -25.63 13.47
C THR A 125 -0.60 -25.64 12.21
N ILE A 126 -1.27 -26.77 11.95
CA ILE A 126 -2.21 -26.91 10.84
C ILE A 126 -3.60 -27.18 11.39
N ARG A 127 -4.57 -26.34 10.98
CA ARG A 127 -5.98 -26.52 11.32
C ARG A 127 -6.68 -27.33 10.24
N VAL A 128 -7.05 -28.55 10.59
CA VAL A 128 -7.59 -29.51 9.61
C VAL A 128 -9.10 -29.61 9.73
N TYR A 129 -9.77 -29.40 8.59
CA TYR A 129 -11.22 -29.55 8.43
C TYR A 129 -11.57 -30.76 7.58
N THR A 130 -12.81 -31.20 7.66
CA THR A 130 -13.43 -32.04 6.63
C THR A 130 -14.13 -31.18 5.59
N LYS A 131 -14.37 -31.72 4.39
CA LYS A 131 -15.09 -31.01 3.33
C LYS A 131 -16.49 -30.62 3.80
N THR A 132 -16.82 -29.36 3.72
CA THR A 132 -18.17 -28.81 3.93
C THR A 132 -18.91 -28.65 2.59
N GLU A 133 -20.25 -28.69 2.60
CA GLU A 133 -21.07 -28.51 1.39
C GLU A 133 -22.00 -27.29 1.47
N ASP A 134 -22.31 -26.83 2.68
CA ASP A 134 -23.33 -25.83 2.90
C ASP A 134 -22.81 -24.53 3.52
N ILE A 135 -21.61 -24.52 4.09
CA ILE A 135 -20.99 -23.36 4.72
C ILE A 135 -19.47 -23.35 4.50
N ASN A 136 -18.87 -22.18 4.40
CA ASN A 136 -17.41 -21.97 4.32
C ASN A 136 -16.73 -22.88 3.29
N LEU A 137 -17.24 -22.87 2.06
CA LEU A 137 -16.72 -23.74 1.00
C LEU A 137 -15.30 -23.31 0.63
N ALA A 138 -14.42 -24.28 0.45
CA ALA A 138 -13.09 -24.05 -0.07
C ALA A 138 -13.09 -23.82 -1.59
N CYS A 139 -12.35 -22.81 -2.05
CA CYS A 139 -12.03 -22.63 -3.45
C CYS A 139 -10.81 -23.48 -3.82
N LEU A 140 -10.94 -24.38 -4.79
CA LEU A 140 -9.80 -25.14 -5.34
C LEU A 140 -9.01 -24.21 -6.28
N ILE A 141 -7.74 -23.99 -5.97
CA ILE A 141 -6.83 -23.15 -6.77
C ILE A 141 -5.99 -24.00 -7.73
N GLU A 142 -5.42 -25.10 -7.21
CA GLU A 142 -4.57 -26.01 -8.00
C GLU A 142 -4.78 -27.46 -7.54
N GLY A 143 -4.60 -28.43 -8.43
CA GLY A 143 -4.71 -29.86 -8.10
C GLY A 143 -6.14 -30.35 -7.98
N SER A 144 -6.45 -31.12 -6.95
CA SER A 144 -7.76 -31.72 -6.67
C SER A 144 -8.06 -31.73 -5.16
N PHE A 145 -9.36 -31.74 -4.81
CA PHE A 145 -9.75 -32.04 -3.43
C PHE A 145 -9.31 -33.45 -3.04
N PRO A 146 -9.01 -33.72 -1.76
CA PRO A 146 -8.63 -35.03 -1.25
C PRO A 146 -9.67 -36.10 -1.60
N GLN A 147 -9.24 -37.25 -2.10
CA GLN A 147 -10.10 -38.39 -2.52
C GLN A 147 -9.94 -39.59 -1.60
N ASN A 148 -8.87 -39.66 -0.81
CA ASN A 148 -8.60 -40.77 0.09
C ASN A 148 -7.97 -40.31 1.39
N GLU A 149 -7.85 -41.21 2.36
CA GLU A 149 -7.36 -40.91 3.72
C GLU A 149 -5.93 -40.40 3.83
N ASN A 150 -5.12 -40.52 2.80
CA ASN A 150 -3.72 -40.13 2.77
C ASN A 150 -3.49 -38.83 1.98
N GLU A 151 -4.56 -38.19 1.52
CA GLU A 151 -4.49 -36.92 0.80
C GLU A 151 -4.96 -35.76 1.66
N ILE A 152 -4.32 -34.61 1.42
CA ILE A 152 -4.62 -33.35 2.08
C ILE A 152 -4.61 -32.22 1.05
N ALA A 153 -5.53 -31.28 1.15
CA ALA A 153 -5.44 -30.00 0.45
C ALA A 153 -5.10 -28.92 1.48
N VAL A 154 -4.07 -28.13 1.21
CA VAL A 154 -3.50 -27.11 2.09
C VAL A 154 -3.81 -25.71 1.58
N ASP A 155 -3.73 -24.72 2.45
CA ASP A 155 -3.95 -23.34 2.02
C ASP A 155 -2.85 -22.90 1.04
N ARG A 156 -3.27 -22.24 -0.04
CA ARG A 156 -2.37 -21.78 -1.09
C ARG A 156 -1.37 -20.73 -0.57
N MET A 157 -1.80 -19.79 0.28
CA MET A 157 -0.93 -18.73 0.82
C MET A 157 0.18 -19.33 1.69
N HIS A 158 -0.16 -20.32 2.56
CA HIS A 158 0.83 -21.06 3.32
C HIS A 158 1.79 -21.79 2.39
N ALA A 159 1.28 -22.59 1.44
CA ALA A 159 2.07 -23.34 0.50
C ALA A 159 3.06 -22.47 -0.32
N ASP A 160 2.61 -21.30 -0.80
CA ASP A 160 3.46 -20.35 -1.52
C ASP A 160 4.58 -19.79 -0.61
N ASN A 161 4.27 -19.49 0.67
CA ASN A 161 5.22 -18.91 1.62
C ASN A 161 6.31 -19.91 2.05
N VAL A 162 5.98 -21.20 2.17
CA VAL A 162 6.95 -22.26 2.56
C VAL A 162 7.54 -23.00 1.36
N GLY A 163 7.06 -22.71 0.14
CA GLY A 163 7.54 -23.32 -1.10
C GLY A 163 6.98 -24.72 -1.39
N MET A 164 5.87 -25.11 -0.76
CA MET A 164 5.18 -26.38 -0.94
C MET A 164 4.41 -26.43 -2.26
N LYS A 165 4.27 -27.62 -2.84
CA LYS A 165 3.58 -27.83 -4.15
C LYS A 165 2.67 -29.04 -4.13
N VAL A 166 1.70 -29.04 -5.04
CA VAL A 166 0.87 -30.22 -5.29
C VAL A 166 1.76 -31.42 -5.65
N GLY A 167 1.56 -32.52 -4.91
CA GLY A 167 2.33 -33.75 -5.04
C GLY A 167 3.38 -33.96 -3.97
N ASP A 168 3.75 -32.93 -3.19
CA ASP A 168 4.67 -33.05 -2.06
C ASP A 168 4.04 -33.89 -0.94
N THR A 169 4.89 -34.35 -0.04
CA THR A 169 4.48 -35.10 1.15
C THR A 169 4.82 -34.30 2.39
N ILE A 170 3.82 -34.14 3.26
CA ILE A 170 3.95 -33.46 4.55
C ILE A 170 3.61 -34.43 5.68
N LYS A 171 4.01 -34.09 6.91
CA LYS A 171 3.56 -34.85 8.08
C LYS A 171 2.69 -33.99 8.97
N VAL A 172 1.52 -34.50 9.27
CA VAL A 172 0.57 -33.90 10.22
C VAL A 172 0.51 -34.79 11.46
N SER A 173 1.01 -34.24 12.59
CA SER A 173 1.19 -35.00 13.84
C SER A 173 1.85 -36.36 13.64
N GLY A 174 2.91 -36.37 12.80
CA GLY A 174 3.73 -37.56 12.52
C GLY A 174 3.12 -38.53 11.49
N LYS A 175 1.95 -38.26 10.93
CA LYS A 175 1.31 -39.05 9.86
C LYS A 175 1.55 -38.43 8.51
N GLU A 176 1.92 -39.22 7.53
CA GLU A 176 2.21 -38.78 6.18
C GLU A 176 0.91 -38.55 5.41
N PHE A 177 0.86 -37.37 4.73
CA PHE A 177 -0.18 -36.98 3.79
C PHE A 177 0.47 -36.47 2.52
N LYS A 178 -0.15 -36.78 1.38
CA LYS A 178 0.22 -36.24 0.09
C LYS A 178 -0.62 -35.00 -0.22
N VAL A 179 0.01 -33.89 -0.55
CA VAL A 179 -0.66 -32.68 -0.96
C VAL A 179 -1.36 -32.92 -2.30
N SER A 180 -2.68 -33.01 -2.28
CA SER A 180 -3.50 -33.29 -3.48
C SER A 180 -3.92 -31.99 -4.19
N GLY A 181 -4.00 -30.88 -3.46
CA GLY A 181 -4.40 -29.60 -4.01
C GLY A 181 -4.07 -28.44 -3.10
N LEU A 182 -4.13 -27.24 -3.70
CA LEU A 182 -4.05 -25.96 -3.02
C LEU A 182 -5.43 -25.33 -3.00
N ILE A 183 -5.87 -24.86 -1.83
CA ILE A 183 -7.20 -24.31 -1.60
C ILE A 183 -7.13 -22.92 -0.99
N ALA A 184 -8.24 -22.19 -1.00
CA ALA A 184 -8.46 -21.01 -0.19
C ALA A 184 -9.86 -21.10 0.43
N TYR A 185 -9.97 -20.95 1.74
CA TYR A 185 -11.25 -20.89 2.44
C TYR A 185 -11.76 -19.45 2.46
N VAL A 186 -13.08 -19.28 2.29
CA VAL A 186 -13.69 -17.94 2.26
C VAL A 186 -13.67 -17.24 3.63
N ASN A 187 -13.62 -17.99 4.70
CA ASN A 187 -13.51 -17.47 6.07
C ASN A 187 -12.08 -17.36 6.60
N TYR A 188 -11.07 -17.60 5.72
CA TYR A 188 -9.65 -17.41 5.99
C TYR A 188 -8.99 -16.60 4.87
N SER A 189 -9.43 -15.34 4.69
CA SER A 189 -8.74 -14.43 3.76
C SER A 189 -7.29 -14.15 4.20
N THR A 190 -7.04 -14.29 5.50
CA THR A 190 -5.72 -14.28 6.13
C THR A 190 -5.62 -15.40 7.17
N LEU A 191 -4.41 -15.95 7.34
CA LEU A 191 -4.16 -17.10 8.20
C LEU A 191 -3.93 -16.66 9.67
N HIS A 192 -4.97 -16.09 10.31
CA HIS A 192 -4.98 -15.86 11.75
C HIS A 192 -5.30 -17.16 12.48
N GLU A 193 -4.44 -17.55 13.42
CA GLU A 193 -4.70 -18.72 14.25
C GLU A 193 -5.80 -18.44 15.28
N LYS A 194 -5.80 -17.21 15.84
CA LYS A 194 -6.79 -16.72 16.81
C LYS A 194 -7.32 -15.35 16.40
N LYS A 195 -8.58 -15.05 16.76
CA LYS A 195 -9.20 -13.73 16.55
C LYS A 195 -8.48 -12.57 17.25
N THR A 196 -7.71 -12.87 18.28
CA THR A 196 -6.93 -11.90 19.08
C THR A 196 -5.52 -11.70 18.56
N ASP A 197 -5.09 -12.43 17.53
CA ASP A 197 -3.78 -12.23 16.93
C ASP A 197 -3.72 -10.88 16.21
N MET A 198 -2.74 -10.06 16.55
CA MET A 198 -2.51 -8.75 15.91
C MET A 198 -2.12 -8.87 14.44
N MET A 199 -1.55 -10.02 14.05
CA MET A 199 -1.12 -10.31 12.69
C MET A 199 -1.13 -11.81 12.44
N PHE A 200 -1.55 -12.20 11.25
CA PHE A 200 -1.48 -13.58 10.79
C PHE A 200 -0.03 -14.07 10.60
N ASP A 201 0.17 -15.39 10.58
CA ASP A 201 1.48 -16.02 10.36
C ASP A 201 1.33 -17.16 9.35
N ALA A 202 1.35 -16.83 8.07
CA ALA A 202 1.21 -17.79 6.98
C ALA A 202 2.39 -18.76 6.83
N ILE A 203 3.45 -18.61 7.63
CA ILE A 203 4.59 -19.54 7.63
C ILE A 203 4.39 -20.62 8.68
N LYS A 204 3.74 -20.28 9.82
CA LYS A 204 3.61 -21.20 10.97
C LYS A 204 2.19 -21.67 11.22
N PHE A 205 1.22 -21.13 10.53
CA PHE A 205 -0.16 -21.54 10.62
C PHE A 205 -0.73 -21.82 9.24
N ASP A 206 -1.34 -22.99 9.09
CA ASP A 206 -2.01 -23.46 7.88
C ASP A 206 -3.45 -23.88 8.16
N VAL A 207 -4.27 -23.86 7.12
CA VAL A 207 -5.65 -24.37 7.14
C VAL A 207 -5.81 -25.38 6.01
N ALA A 208 -6.24 -26.58 6.36
CA ALA A 208 -6.26 -27.69 5.42
C ALA A 208 -7.57 -28.45 5.42
N MET A 209 -7.77 -29.21 4.35
CA MET A 209 -8.91 -30.11 4.16
C MET A 209 -8.43 -31.55 3.97
N VAL A 210 -9.11 -32.49 4.62
CA VAL A 210 -8.94 -33.94 4.43
C VAL A 210 -10.30 -34.62 4.20
N THR A 211 -10.30 -35.90 3.82
CA THR A 211 -11.50 -36.73 3.85
C THR A 211 -11.93 -37.06 5.29
N LYS A 212 -13.15 -37.54 5.50
CA LYS A 212 -13.60 -37.98 6.85
C LYS A 212 -12.68 -39.04 7.43
N GLU A 213 -12.27 -40.02 6.60
CA GLU A 213 -11.32 -41.06 7.01
C GLU A 213 -9.94 -40.47 7.33
N GLY A 214 -9.48 -39.48 6.58
CA GLY A 214 -8.24 -38.75 6.88
C GLY A 214 -8.32 -38.00 8.20
N PHE A 215 -9.45 -37.41 8.52
CA PHE A 215 -9.68 -36.68 9.77
C PHE A 215 -9.71 -37.63 11.00
N GLU A 216 -10.28 -38.84 10.85
CA GLU A 216 -10.29 -39.86 11.89
C GLU A 216 -8.91 -40.44 12.20
N ARG A 217 -7.95 -40.36 11.26
CA ARG A 217 -6.55 -40.74 11.51
C ARG A 217 -5.81 -39.81 12.45
N LEU A 218 -6.28 -38.56 12.61
CA LEU A 218 -5.69 -37.53 13.44
C LEU A 218 -6.05 -37.78 14.91
N ASN A 219 -5.18 -37.34 15.83
CA ASN A 219 -5.27 -37.81 17.22
C ASN A 219 -5.56 -36.70 18.24
N LYS A 220 -5.46 -35.41 17.86
CA LYS A 220 -5.75 -34.34 18.79
C LYS A 220 -7.26 -34.15 18.99
N SER A 221 -7.64 -33.43 20.05
CA SER A 221 -9.03 -33.15 20.34
C SER A 221 -9.76 -32.48 19.17
N ILE A 222 -11.03 -32.79 19.05
CA ILE A 222 -11.92 -32.11 18.11
C ILE A 222 -12.37 -30.82 18.78
N HIS A 223 -12.32 -29.74 18.02
CA HIS A 223 -12.95 -28.48 18.35
C HIS A 223 -14.35 -28.47 17.74
N TYR A 224 -15.38 -28.40 18.60
CA TYR A 224 -16.78 -28.47 18.18
C TYR A 224 -17.29 -27.09 17.81
N THR A 225 -16.90 -26.63 16.64
CA THR A 225 -17.21 -25.29 16.10
C THR A 225 -18.46 -25.33 15.25
N TYR A 226 -19.39 -24.43 15.53
CA TYR A 226 -20.62 -24.26 14.77
C TYR A 226 -20.60 -22.89 14.08
N ALA A 227 -20.65 -22.89 12.74
CA ALA A 227 -20.83 -21.67 11.96
C ALA A 227 -22.33 -21.36 11.85
N TRP A 228 -22.70 -20.09 11.82
CA TRP A 228 -24.08 -19.69 11.63
C TRP A 228 -24.31 -18.77 10.45
N LYS A 229 -25.56 -18.76 9.96
CA LYS A 229 -26.09 -17.78 9.03
C LYS A 229 -27.38 -17.20 9.65
N TYR A 230 -27.50 -15.86 9.60
CA TYR A 230 -28.78 -15.22 9.97
C TYR A 230 -29.84 -15.54 8.92
N GLU A 231 -31.11 -15.73 9.36
CA GLU A 231 -32.22 -15.85 8.41
C GLU A 231 -32.50 -14.51 7.71
N ASP A 232 -32.37 -13.39 8.43
CA ASP A 232 -32.42 -12.03 7.90
C ASP A 232 -31.03 -11.41 7.93
N GLU A 233 -30.42 -11.17 6.76
CA GLU A 233 -29.10 -10.62 6.62
C GLU A 233 -29.04 -9.19 7.17
N PRO A 234 -28.08 -8.84 8.08
CA PRO A 234 -27.95 -7.49 8.63
C PRO A 234 -27.52 -6.51 7.53
N ALA A 235 -28.05 -5.27 7.58
CA ALA A 235 -27.83 -4.26 6.56
C ALA A 235 -26.47 -3.55 6.69
N ASP A 236 -25.95 -3.44 7.92
CA ASP A 236 -24.65 -2.82 8.23
C ASP A 236 -24.01 -3.44 9.48
N ASP A 237 -22.80 -3.01 9.82
CA ASP A 237 -22.05 -3.55 10.95
C ASP A 237 -22.68 -3.23 12.31
N ILE A 238 -23.45 -2.15 12.42
CA ILE A 238 -24.17 -1.80 13.65
C ILE A 238 -25.31 -2.79 13.90
N GLU A 239 -26.13 -3.04 12.87
CA GLU A 239 -27.20 -4.06 12.93
C GLU A 239 -26.61 -5.46 13.13
N GLN A 240 -25.45 -5.75 12.50
CA GLN A 240 -24.78 -7.03 12.68
C GLN A 240 -24.33 -7.23 14.13
N LYS A 241 -23.83 -6.18 14.79
CA LYS A 241 -23.45 -6.25 16.19
C LYS A 241 -24.69 -6.44 17.09
N GLU A 242 -25.76 -5.66 16.88
CA GLU A 242 -27.01 -5.77 17.66
C GLU A 242 -27.54 -7.20 17.56
N LYS A 243 -27.68 -7.77 16.35
CA LYS A 243 -28.11 -9.16 16.14
C LYS A 243 -27.14 -10.17 16.76
N SER A 244 -25.86 -9.90 16.73
CA SER A 244 -24.83 -10.77 17.32
C SER A 244 -24.92 -10.80 18.84
N ASP A 245 -25.15 -9.66 19.48
CA ASP A 245 -25.30 -9.59 20.93
C ASP A 245 -26.60 -10.33 21.41
N ASP A 246 -27.71 -10.09 20.71
CA ASP A 246 -28.99 -10.80 20.97
C ASP A 246 -28.81 -12.31 20.78
N PHE A 247 -28.14 -12.74 19.72
CA PHE A 247 -27.85 -14.15 19.44
C PHE A 247 -26.91 -14.76 20.49
N LEU A 248 -25.89 -14.02 20.93
CA LEU A 248 -24.97 -14.48 21.99
C LEU A 248 -25.72 -14.75 23.28
N GLU A 249 -26.59 -13.81 23.71
CA GLU A 249 -27.41 -13.98 24.91
C GLU A 249 -28.30 -15.21 24.80
N ALA A 250 -29.02 -15.37 23.71
CA ALA A 250 -29.87 -16.52 23.45
C ALA A 250 -29.07 -17.83 23.45
N MET A 251 -27.97 -17.90 22.72
CA MET A 251 -27.12 -19.06 22.59
C MET A 251 -26.52 -19.46 23.94
N VAL A 252 -25.94 -18.53 24.70
CA VAL A 252 -25.35 -18.81 26.02
C VAL A 252 -26.40 -19.34 26.96
N SER A 253 -27.63 -18.77 26.99
CA SER A 253 -28.72 -19.21 27.85
C SER A 253 -29.14 -20.67 27.56
N GLN A 254 -29.18 -21.07 26.30
CA GLN A 254 -29.49 -22.44 25.85
C GLN A 254 -28.38 -23.42 26.18
N VAL A 255 -27.11 -23.04 25.89
CA VAL A 255 -25.91 -23.86 26.13
C VAL A 255 -25.75 -24.16 27.64
N MET A 256 -25.88 -23.13 28.50
CA MET A 256 -25.79 -23.29 29.95
C MET A 256 -26.92 -24.17 30.48
N ALA A 257 -28.15 -23.99 29.96
CA ALA A 257 -29.28 -24.81 30.38
C ALA A 257 -29.15 -26.30 29.99
N ALA A 258 -28.37 -26.58 28.90
CA ALA A 258 -28.05 -27.94 28.50
C ALA A 258 -26.84 -28.52 29.27
N GLY A 259 -26.15 -27.73 30.10
CA GLY A 259 -24.99 -28.16 30.88
C GLY A 259 -23.70 -28.24 30.04
N ASN A 260 -23.67 -27.54 28.91
CA ASN A 260 -22.49 -27.39 28.06
C ASN A 260 -21.82 -26.02 28.33
N GLU A 261 -20.67 -25.76 27.74
CA GLU A 261 -19.86 -24.55 27.94
C GLU A 261 -19.46 -23.97 26.59
N VAL A 262 -19.54 -22.63 26.48
CA VAL A 262 -19.07 -21.89 25.30
C VAL A 262 -17.59 -21.56 25.47
N GLU A 263 -16.75 -22.06 24.58
CA GLU A 263 -15.29 -21.83 24.61
C GLU A 263 -14.86 -20.62 23.79
N ASP A 264 -15.53 -20.36 22.65
CA ASP A 264 -15.28 -19.18 21.82
C ASP A 264 -16.58 -18.71 21.11
N TYR A 265 -16.61 -17.40 20.80
CA TYR A 265 -17.68 -16.77 20.04
C TYR A 265 -17.08 -15.69 19.14
N THR A 266 -17.19 -15.83 17.83
CA THR A 266 -16.53 -14.95 16.85
C THR A 266 -17.52 -14.57 15.75
N PRO A 267 -18.19 -13.40 15.85
CA PRO A 267 -19.02 -12.88 14.76
C PRO A 267 -18.17 -12.36 13.61
N ARG A 268 -18.70 -12.39 12.39
CA ARG A 268 -18.00 -12.02 11.16
C ARG A 268 -17.39 -10.62 11.24
N TYR A 269 -18.12 -9.60 11.73
CA TYR A 269 -17.65 -8.23 11.78
C TYR A 269 -16.38 -8.04 12.62
N SER A 270 -16.13 -8.90 13.61
CA SER A 270 -14.96 -8.85 14.47
C SER A 270 -13.89 -9.91 14.11
N ASN A 271 -14.09 -10.69 13.05
CA ASN A 271 -13.17 -11.77 12.65
C ASN A 271 -12.06 -11.25 11.72
N PRO A 272 -10.81 -11.06 12.20
CA PRO A 272 -9.71 -10.56 11.36
C PRO A 272 -9.33 -11.54 10.24
N ALA A 273 -9.53 -12.85 10.42
CA ALA A 273 -9.29 -13.82 9.36
C ALA A 273 -10.15 -13.57 8.12
N ILE A 274 -11.34 -12.99 8.29
CA ILE A 274 -12.25 -12.62 7.19
C ILE A 274 -11.96 -11.22 6.66
N ASN A 275 -11.86 -10.21 7.54
CA ASN A 275 -11.97 -8.80 7.16
C ASN A 275 -10.63 -8.15 6.80
N PHE A 276 -9.51 -8.62 7.38
CA PHE A 276 -8.21 -7.96 7.26
C PHE A 276 -7.77 -7.75 5.79
N ALA A 277 -7.95 -8.73 4.91
CA ALA A 277 -7.50 -8.63 3.53
C ALA A 277 -8.27 -7.56 2.73
N THR A 278 -9.58 -7.44 2.92
CA THR A 278 -10.41 -6.45 2.22
C THR A 278 -10.14 -5.04 2.71
N ASP A 279 -9.93 -4.85 4.00
CA ASP A 279 -9.62 -3.56 4.62
C ASP A 279 -8.25 -3.05 4.16
N ASP A 280 -7.24 -3.92 4.15
CA ASP A 280 -5.89 -3.56 3.72
C ASP A 280 -5.83 -3.27 2.21
N MET A 281 -6.47 -4.09 1.36
CA MET A 281 -6.58 -3.81 -0.08
C MET A 281 -7.33 -2.50 -0.37
N GLY A 282 -8.31 -2.13 0.46
CA GLY A 282 -8.99 -0.84 0.39
C GLY A 282 -8.04 0.33 0.66
N SER A 283 -7.21 0.20 1.69
CA SER A 283 -6.16 1.18 2.03
C SER A 283 -5.08 1.29 0.96
N ASP A 284 -4.65 0.19 0.37
CA ASP A 284 -3.70 0.16 -0.76
C ASP A 284 -4.22 0.94 -1.98
N LYS A 285 -5.51 0.87 -2.26
CA LYS A 285 -6.16 1.61 -3.34
C LYS A 285 -6.07 3.12 -3.13
N ALA A 286 -6.27 3.59 -1.90
CA ALA A 286 -6.14 5.00 -1.55
C ALA A 286 -4.68 5.46 -1.68
N MET A 287 -3.72 4.68 -1.16
CA MET A 287 -2.28 4.91 -1.26
C MET A 287 -1.79 4.99 -2.71
N GLY A 288 -2.31 4.12 -3.58
CA GLY A 288 -2.06 4.14 -5.01
C GLY A 288 -2.56 5.42 -5.70
N GLY A 289 -3.59 6.06 -5.19
CA GLY A 289 -4.07 7.37 -5.65
C GLY A 289 -3.01 8.46 -5.49
N VAL A 290 -2.35 8.53 -4.35
CA VAL A 290 -1.28 9.51 -4.09
C VAL A 290 -0.08 9.29 -5.03
N LEU A 291 0.30 8.02 -5.27
CA LEU A 291 1.35 7.69 -6.24
C LEU A 291 0.99 8.15 -7.64
N LEU A 292 -0.26 7.96 -8.06
CA LEU A 292 -0.76 8.44 -9.34
C LEU A 292 -0.62 9.98 -9.46
N ASP A 293 -0.94 10.74 -8.42
CA ASP A 293 -0.84 12.20 -8.43
C ASP A 293 0.62 12.66 -8.63
N ILE A 294 1.58 12.01 -7.99
CA ILE A 294 3.01 12.28 -8.22
C ILE A 294 3.38 12.02 -9.68
N LEU A 295 2.95 10.90 -10.24
CA LEU A 295 3.21 10.55 -11.65
C LEU A 295 2.57 11.55 -12.62
N ILE A 296 1.38 12.04 -12.32
CA ILE A 296 0.69 13.09 -13.09
C ILE A 296 1.52 14.38 -13.13
N VAL A 297 2.07 14.81 -12.01
CA VAL A 297 2.94 16.00 -11.95
C VAL A 297 4.19 15.80 -12.80
N ILE A 298 4.80 14.62 -12.76
CA ILE A 298 5.97 14.28 -13.58
C ILE A 298 5.62 14.32 -15.08
N ILE A 299 4.50 13.72 -15.46
CA ILE A 299 3.99 13.73 -16.84
C ILE A 299 3.75 15.16 -17.32
N ALA A 300 3.08 15.99 -16.53
CA ALA A 300 2.82 17.39 -16.85
C ALA A 300 4.12 18.17 -17.06
N PHE A 301 5.11 17.97 -16.21
CA PHE A 301 6.44 18.56 -16.34
C PHE A 301 7.13 18.16 -17.66
N ILE A 302 7.16 16.86 -17.98
CA ILE A 302 7.75 16.35 -19.21
C ILE A 302 7.09 16.96 -20.45
N PHE A 303 5.77 17.02 -20.46
CA PHE A 303 5.04 17.64 -21.59
C PHE A 303 5.37 19.12 -21.73
N ALA A 304 5.36 19.89 -20.64
CA ALA A 304 5.67 21.32 -20.67
C ALA A 304 7.08 21.57 -21.25
N VAL A 305 8.05 20.79 -20.82
CA VAL A 305 9.45 20.90 -21.30
C VAL A 305 9.57 20.48 -22.75
N THR A 306 8.97 19.36 -23.14
CA THR A 306 9.08 18.80 -24.49
C THR A 306 8.45 19.73 -25.53
N ILE A 307 7.23 20.23 -25.29
CA ILE A 307 6.55 21.13 -26.24
C ILE A 307 7.22 22.50 -26.32
N SER A 308 7.69 23.03 -25.19
CA SER A 308 8.43 24.30 -25.15
C SER A 308 9.67 24.24 -26.03
N ASN A 309 10.43 23.14 -25.96
CA ASN A 309 11.62 22.94 -26.79
C ASN A 309 11.26 22.70 -28.27
N THR A 310 10.20 21.96 -28.57
CA THR A 310 9.74 21.75 -29.95
C THR A 310 9.45 23.08 -30.64
N ILE A 311 8.66 23.97 -29.99
CA ILE A 311 8.32 25.28 -30.52
C ILE A 311 9.57 26.17 -30.65
N ALA A 312 10.51 26.08 -29.70
CA ALA A 312 11.73 26.85 -29.78
C ALA A 312 12.63 26.39 -30.94
N ASN A 313 12.74 25.11 -31.18
CA ASN A 313 13.54 24.54 -32.28
C ASN A 313 12.93 24.84 -33.66
N GLU A 314 11.59 24.82 -33.73
CA GLU A 314 10.86 25.12 -34.99
C GLU A 314 10.48 26.60 -35.14
N SER A 315 11.11 27.51 -34.39
CA SER A 315 10.75 28.91 -34.36
C SER A 315 10.80 29.57 -35.75
N SER A 316 11.83 29.29 -36.56
CA SER A 316 11.93 29.81 -37.95
C SER A 316 10.77 29.33 -38.83
N ALA A 317 10.40 28.05 -38.78
CA ALA A 317 9.29 27.49 -39.52
C ALA A 317 7.96 28.13 -39.08
N ILE A 318 7.78 28.29 -37.76
CA ILE A 318 6.59 28.97 -37.20
C ILE A 318 6.55 30.42 -37.65
N GLY A 319 7.67 31.14 -37.59
CA GLY A 319 7.78 32.52 -38.06
C GLY A 319 7.40 32.67 -39.54
N THR A 320 7.93 31.79 -40.39
CA THR A 320 7.63 31.76 -41.84
C THR A 320 6.13 31.47 -42.10
N LEU A 321 5.58 30.45 -41.45
CA LEU A 321 4.16 30.11 -41.60
C LEU A 321 3.27 31.25 -41.14
N ARG A 322 3.56 31.92 -40.05
CA ARG A 322 2.83 33.09 -39.59
C ARG A 322 2.97 34.28 -40.50
N ALA A 323 4.14 34.53 -41.07
CA ALA A 323 4.37 35.55 -42.07
C ALA A 323 3.62 35.26 -43.38
N SER A 324 3.42 33.97 -43.71
CA SER A 324 2.64 33.51 -44.87
C SER A 324 1.11 33.52 -44.65
N GLY A 325 0.62 34.02 -43.49
CA GLY A 325 -0.80 34.20 -43.21
C GLY A 325 -1.49 33.12 -42.41
N TYR A 326 -0.75 32.09 -41.91
CA TYR A 326 -1.34 31.09 -41.00
C TYR A 326 -1.71 31.72 -39.63
N THR A 327 -2.90 31.41 -39.19
CA THR A 327 -3.42 31.90 -37.88
C THR A 327 -2.77 31.22 -36.69
N LYS A 328 -2.77 31.90 -35.53
CA LYS A 328 -2.32 31.29 -34.30
C LYS A 328 -3.08 30.01 -34.00
N GLY A 329 -4.38 29.95 -34.21
CA GLY A 329 -5.25 28.81 -33.96
C GLY A 329 -4.89 27.57 -34.81
N GLU A 330 -4.52 27.75 -36.07
CA GLU A 330 -4.08 26.66 -36.95
C GLU A 330 -2.75 26.04 -36.47
N LEU A 331 -1.82 26.90 -36.06
CA LEU A 331 -0.53 26.42 -35.49
C LEU A 331 -0.72 25.76 -34.14
N ILE A 332 -1.53 26.32 -33.25
CA ILE A 332 -1.86 25.69 -31.97
C ILE A 332 -2.43 24.29 -32.20
N ARG A 333 -3.39 24.15 -33.11
CA ARG A 333 -4.02 22.87 -33.43
C ARG A 333 -3.00 21.88 -34.03
N HIS A 334 -2.08 22.33 -34.86
CA HIS A 334 -1.03 21.52 -35.47
C HIS A 334 -0.05 21.00 -34.42
N TYR A 335 0.54 21.88 -33.59
CA TYR A 335 1.52 21.49 -32.57
C TYR A 335 0.87 20.71 -31.42
N LEU A 336 -0.42 20.86 -31.17
CA LEU A 336 -1.15 20.09 -30.17
C LEU A 336 -1.45 18.65 -30.64
N SER A 337 -1.63 18.44 -31.95
CA SER A 337 -2.03 17.13 -32.48
C SER A 337 -1.04 16.01 -32.23
N MET A 338 0.26 16.29 -32.27
CA MET A 338 1.32 15.29 -32.05
C MET A 338 1.36 14.75 -30.63
N PRO A 339 1.47 15.58 -29.59
CA PRO A 339 1.39 15.13 -28.21
C PRO A 339 0.11 14.34 -27.92
N VAL A 340 -1.04 14.78 -28.46
CA VAL A 340 -2.35 14.08 -28.30
C VAL A 340 -2.28 12.66 -28.86
N ILE A 341 -1.80 12.49 -30.08
CA ILE A 341 -1.70 11.19 -30.75
C ILE A 341 -0.75 10.27 -29.94
N VAL A 342 0.43 10.77 -29.56
CA VAL A 342 1.43 9.99 -28.83
C VAL A 342 0.89 9.56 -27.46
N THR A 343 0.25 10.48 -26.75
CA THR A 343 -0.33 10.17 -25.42
C THR A 343 -1.48 9.19 -25.52
N PHE A 344 -2.37 9.38 -26.49
CA PHE A 344 -3.48 8.44 -26.69
C PHE A 344 -3.00 7.04 -27.04
N LEU A 345 -2.04 6.91 -27.97
CA LEU A 345 -1.46 5.60 -28.31
C LEU A 345 -0.71 4.99 -27.12
N ALA A 346 0.00 5.81 -26.36
CA ALA A 346 0.69 5.36 -25.14
C ALA A 346 -0.30 4.90 -24.07
N ALA A 347 -1.43 5.59 -23.92
CA ALA A 347 -2.48 5.18 -22.99
C ALA A 347 -3.13 3.85 -23.40
N VAL A 348 -3.40 3.66 -24.69
CA VAL A 348 -3.92 2.38 -25.19
C VAL A 348 -2.94 1.23 -24.92
N VAL A 349 -1.68 1.39 -25.34
CA VAL A 349 -0.65 0.34 -25.13
C VAL A 349 -0.35 0.15 -23.65
N GLY A 350 -0.27 1.22 -22.86
CA GLY A 350 -0.07 1.17 -21.43
C GLY A 350 -1.19 0.41 -20.73
N ASN A 351 -2.44 0.70 -21.05
CA ASN A 351 -3.58 -0.07 -20.50
C ASN A 351 -3.55 -1.55 -20.91
N ILE A 352 -3.23 -1.86 -22.17
CA ILE A 352 -3.08 -3.27 -22.59
C ILE A 352 -2.01 -3.97 -21.72
N LEU A 353 -0.85 -3.35 -21.51
CA LEU A 353 0.19 -3.90 -20.64
C LEU A 353 -0.23 -3.91 -19.16
N GLY A 354 -1.00 -2.93 -18.73
CA GLY A 354 -1.61 -2.87 -17.40
C GLY A 354 -2.51 -4.08 -17.14
N TYR A 355 -3.40 -4.37 -18.08
CA TYR A 355 -4.33 -5.50 -18.00
C TYR A 355 -3.71 -6.89 -18.25
N THR A 356 -2.50 -6.97 -18.78
CA THR A 356 -1.88 -8.26 -19.14
C THR A 356 -0.60 -8.58 -18.36
N VAL A 357 0.28 -7.61 -18.14
CA VAL A 357 1.60 -7.83 -17.54
C VAL A 357 1.71 -7.23 -16.15
N PHE A 358 1.42 -5.92 -16.02
CA PHE A 358 1.65 -5.24 -14.75
C PHE A 358 0.65 -5.67 -13.67
N LYS A 359 -0.60 -6.01 -14.02
CA LYS A 359 -1.56 -6.54 -13.06
C LYS A 359 -1.07 -7.82 -12.41
N ASP A 360 -0.43 -8.72 -13.18
CA ASP A 360 0.02 -10.01 -12.65
C ASP A 360 1.13 -9.85 -11.59
N VAL A 361 1.95 -8.79 -11.69
CA VAL A 361 2.94 -8.45 -10.65
C VAL A 361 2.24 -8.06 -9.36
N VAL A 362 1.20 -7.22 -9.43
CA VAL A 362 0.44 -6.76 -8.26
C VAL A 362 -0.42 -7.88 -7.68
N VAL A 363 -1.06 -8.67 -8.53
CA VAL A 363 -1.83 -9.86 -8.11
C VAL A 363 -0.92 -10.85 -7.36
N GLY A 364 0.31 -11.06 -7.85
CA GLY A 364 1.29 -11.90 -7.16
C GLY A 364 1.63 -11.38 -5.76
N MET A 365 1.69 -10.05 -5.58
CA MET A 365 1.86 -9.45 -4.26
C MET A 365 0.68 -9.79 -3.32
N TYR A 366 -0.55 -9.59 -3.80
CA TYR A 366 -1.75 -9.92 -3.00
C TYR A 366 -1.87 -11.40 -2.70
N TYR A 367 -1.57 -12.28 -3.63
CA TYR A 367 -1.58 -13.71 -3.37
C TYR A 367 -0.48 -14.17 -2.39
N ASN A 368 0.65 -13.49 -2.33
CA ASN A 368 1.65 -13.75 -1.29
C ASN A 368 1.22 -13.23 0.10
N SER A 369 0.31 -12.26 0.13
CA SER A 369 -0.17 -11.63 1.37
C SER A 369 -1.47 -12.22 1.89
N TYR A 370 -2.35 -12.75 1.01
CA TYR A 370 -3.72 -13.16 1.38
C TYR A 370 -4.10 -14.49 0.73
N SER A 371 -4.92 -15.27 1.45
CA SER A 371 -5.55 -16.48 0.95
C SER A 371 -6.91 -16.15 0.32
N LEU A 372 -6.88 -15.70 -0.92
CA LEU A 372 -8.09 -15.31 -1.66
C LEU A 372 -8.47 -16.36 -2.71
N PRO A 373 -9.77 -16.47 -3.02
CA PRO A 373 -10.25 -17.31 -4.13
C PRO A 373 -9.61 -16.91 -5.47
N THR A 374 -9.73 -17.77 -6.48
CA THR A 374 -9.32 -17.45 -7.85
C THR A 374 -10.03 -16.21 -8.34
N TYR A 375 -9.24 -15.18 -8.68
CA TYR A 375 -9.78 -13.94 -9.23
C TYR A 375 -9.98 -14.04 -10.75
N HIS A 376 -10.85 -13.21 -11.26
CA HIS A 376 -10.93 -12.92 -12.68
C HIS A 376 -10.75 -11.42 -12.94
N THR A 377 -10.05 -11.11 -14.03
CA THR A 377 -9.79 -9.70 -14.37
C THR A 377 -11.08 -9.04 -14.82
N ILE A 378 -11.51 -8.03 -14.07
CA ILE A 378 -12.69 -7.23 -14.41
C ILE A 378 -12.31 -5.98 -15.20
N TRP A 379 -13.25 -5.50 -16.03
CA TRP A 379 -13.14 -4.19 -16.64
C TRP A 379 -13.44 -3.12 -15.62
N ASN A 380 -12.44 -2.27 -15.35
CA ASN A 380 -12.56 -1.16 -14.40
C ASN A 380 -12.69 0.18 -15.15
N PRO A 381 -13.89 0.77 -15.27
CA PRO A 381 -14.09 2.08 -15.90
C PRO A 381 -13.34 3.21 -15.18
N GLY A 382 -13.27 3.14 -13.85
CA GLY A 382 -12.55 4.11 -13.01
C GLY A 382 -11.05 4.12 -13.29
N ALA A 383 -10.43 2.94 -13.34
CA ALA A 383 -9.03 2.78 -13.73
C ALA A 383 -8.78 3.31 -15.14
N PHE A 384 -9.63 2.97 -16.11
CA PHE A 384 -9.52 3.45 -17.48
C PHE A 384 -9.61 4.98 -17.58
N ILE A 385 -10.54 5.62 -16.87
CA ILE A 385 -10.67 7.07 -16.82
C ILE A 385 -9.41 7.71 -16.23
N LYS A 386 -8.95 7.23 -15.09
CA LYS A 386 -7.76 7.76 -14.41
C LYS A 386 -6.48 7.56 -15.22
N THR A 387 -6.32 6.43 -15.90
CA THR A 387 -5.10 6.09 -16.64
C THR A 387 -5.10 6.50 -18.11
N THR A 388 -6.27 6.80 -18.70
CA THR A 388 -6.41 7.23 -20.10
C THR A 388 -6.84 8.68 -20.19
N LEU A 389 -8.00 9.02 -19.63
CA LEU A 389 -8.60 10.33 -19.81
C LEU A 389 -7.84 11.42 -19.06
N ALA A 390 -7.43 11.17 -17.81
CA ALA A 390 -6.70 12.14 -17.01
C ALA A 390 -5.34 12.53 -17.63
N PRO A 391 -4.44 11.60 -18.01
CA PRO A 391 -3.19 11.93 -18.70
C PRO A 391 -3.41 12.69 -20.02
N VAL A 392 -4.42 12.32 -20.81
CA VAL A 392 -4.74 13.01 -22.08
C VAL A 392 -5.23 14.43 -21.83
N ILE A 393 -6.11 14.64 -20.85
CA ILE A 393 -6.61 15.99 -20.48
C ILE A 393 -5.45 16.84 -19.95
N ILE A 394 -4.63 16.31 -19.04
CA ILE A 394 -3.49 17.04 -18.46
C ILE A 394 -2.51 17.42 -19.57
N MET A 395 -2.17 16.48 -20.44
CA MET A 395 -1.32 16.73 -21.61
C MET A 395 -1.92 17.86 -22.48
N LEU A 396 -3.22 17.78 -22.78
CA LEU A 396 -3.91 18.78 -23.60
C LEU A 396 -3.87 20.16 -22.93
N VAL A 397 -4.20 20.25 -21.65
CA VAL A 397 -4.22 21.50 -20.88
C VAL A 397 -2.81 22.11 -20.78
N VAL A 398 -1.84 21.32 -20.36
CA VAL A 398 -0.45 21.77 -20.18
C VAL A 398 0.15 22.24 -21.51
N ASN A 399 0.03 21.42 -22.56
CA ASN A 399 0.55 21.81 -23.88
C ASN A 399 -0.18 23.03 -24.45
N LEU A 400 -1.50 23.09 -24.29
CA LEU A 400 -2.30 24.23 -24.75
C LEU A 400 -1.83 25.54 -24.10
N ILE A 401 -1.65 25.53 -22.76
CA ILE A 401 -1.16 26.70 -22.02
C ILE A 401 0.22 27.12 -22.54
N VAL A 402 1.16 26.17 -22.67
CA VAL A 402 2.53 26.44 -23.11
C VAL A 402 2.53 26.95 -24.55
N ILE A 403 1.79 26.30 -25.46
CA ILE A 403 1.71 26.72 -26.89
C ILE A 403 1.09 28.12 -27.00
N ILE A 404 -0.04 28.40 -26.34
CA ILE A 404 -0.69 29.71 -26.36
C ILE A 404 0.30 30.77 -25.86
N ARG A 405 0.99 30.54 -24.76
CA ARG A 405 1.98 31.47 -24.19
C ARG A 405 3.12 31.75 -25.17
N MET A 406 3.61 30.74 -25.84
CA MET A 406 4.69 30.89 -26.83
C MET A 406 4.20 31.54 -28.11
N MET A 407 2.98 31.27 -28.59
CA MET A 407 2.39 31.89 -29.78
C MET A 407 2.03 33.37 -29.63
N GLN A 408 2.20 33.95 -28.44
CA GLN A 408 2.08 35.39 -28.21
C GLN A 408 3.23 36.18 -28.88
N HIS A 409 4.39 35.56 -29.14
CA HIS A 409 5.47 36.22 -29.84
C HIS A 409 5.11 36.61 -31.26
N THR A 410 5.72 37.69 -31.76
CA THR A 410 5.53 38.17 -33.13
C THR A 410 6.23 37.27 -34.17
N PRO A 411 5.79 37.23 -35.43
CA PRO A 411 6.48 36.51 -36.49
C PRO A 411 7.98 36.84 -36.59
N LEU A 412 8.31 38.14 -36.42
CA LEU A 412 9.70 38.60 -36.45
C LEU A 412 10.53 38.05 -35.28
N GLN A 413 9.96 37.95 -34.08
CA GLN A 413 10.64 37.32 -32.92
C GLN A 413 10.91 35.84 -33.18
N PHE A 414 9.98 35.13 -33.80
CA PHE A 414 10.16 33.74 -34.21
C PHE A 414 11.31 33.59 -35.25
N LEU A 415 11.32 34.41 -36.28
CA LEU A 415 12.36 34.37 -37.31
C LEU A 415 13.76 34.74 -36.79
N ARG A 416 13.82 35.64 -35.80
CA ARG A 416 15.08 36.03 -35.15
C ARG A 416 15.49 35.12 -33.99
N HIS A 417 14.75 34.06 -33.72
CA HIS A 417 14.95 33.20 -32.54
C HIS A 417 14.93 33.97 -31.21
N ASP A 418 14.29 35.17 -31.16
CA ASP A 418 14.27 36.03 -29.98
C ASP A 418 13.01 35.76 -29.13
N LEU A 419 12.85 34.49 -28.72
CA LEU A 419 11.73 34.02 -27.91
C LEU A 419 11.91 34.26 -26.40
N LYS A 420 13.09 34.72 -25.99
CA LYS A 420 13.38 35.11 -24.61
C LYS A 420 13.90 36.53 -24.59
N LYS A 421 13.36 37.38 -23.72
CA LYS A 421 13.94 38.72 -23.44
C LYS A 421 15.35 38.51 -22.87
N THR A 422 16.35 38.51 -23.73
CA THR A 422 17.76 38.45 -23.35
C THR A 422 18.15 39.80 -22.77
N LYS A 423 18.16 39.94 -21.45
CA LYS A 423 18.96 41.00 -20.83
C LYS A 423 20.41 40.72 -21.24
N ARG A 424 21.09 41.69 -21.85
CA ARG A 424 22.54 41.59 -22.17
C ARG A 424 23.25 41.11 -20.90
N LYS A 425 23.69 39.86 -20.90
CA LYS A 425 24.47 39.28 -19.80
C LYS A 425 25.87 39.90 -19.93
N LYS A 426 26.34 40.64 -18.94
CA LYS A 426 27.73 41.06 -18.81
C LYS A 426 28.62 39.81 -18.97
N ALA A 427 29.70 39.92 -19.73
CA ALA A 427 30.67 38.86 -19.89
C ALA A 427 31.20 38.45 -18.52
N MET A 428 31.00 37.18 -18.13
CA MET A 428 31.41 36.68 -16.82
C MET A 428 32.91 36.53 -16.79
N ARG A 429 33.59 37.17 -15.86
CA ARG A 429 35.02 36.99 -15.63
C ARG A 429 35.23 35.62 -14.97
N LEU A 430 35.79 34.68 -15.72
CA LEU A 430 36.12 33.33 -15.20
C LEU A 430 37.57 33.34 -14.67
N PRO A 431 37.89 32.48 -13.67
CA PRO A 431 39.23 32.30 -13.15
C PRO A 431 40.22 31.91 -14.26
N ARG A 432 41.50 32.15 -14.04
CA ARG A 432 42.55 31.82 -15.00
C ARG A 432 42.93 30.32 -15.02
N TRP A 433 41.90 29.48 -15.24
CA TRP A 433 42.06 28.03 -15.36
C TRP A 433 42.38 27.62 -16.81
N SER A 434 42.67 26.33 -17.05
CA SER A 434 42.87 25.78 -18.38
C SER A 434 41.71 26.14 -19.32
N PHE A 435 41.98 26.22 -20.62
CA PHE A 435 40.97 26.54 -21.63
C PHE A 435 39.76 25.62 -21.54
N MET A 436 39.98 24.31 -21.43
CA MET A 436 38.93 23.31 -21.34
C MET A 436 38.00 23.52 -20.10
N SER A 437 38.58 23.83 -18.94
CA SER A 437 37.82 24.09 -17.70
C SER A 437 37.00 25.36 -17.81
N ARG A 438 37.58 26.44 -18.39
CA ARG A 438 36.84 27.68 -18.61
C ARG A 438 35.71 27.51 -19.61
N PHE A 439 35.92 26.71 -20.65
CA PHE A 439 34.92 26.43 -21.66
C PHE A 439 33.77 25.60 -21.09
N ARG A 440 34.04 24.57 -20.27
CA ARG A 440 33.03 23.79 -19.55
C ARG A 440 32.17 24.65 -18.64
N LEU A 441 32.81 25.52 -17.85
CA LEU A 441 32.06 26.47 -16.99
C LEU A 441 31.18 27.42 -17.80
N ARG A 442 31.68 27.90 -18.95
CA ARG A 442 30.88 28.76 -19.83
C ARG A 442 29.67 28.03 -20.38
N ILE A 443 29.81 26.77 -20.81
CA ILE A 443 28.67 25.91 -21.25
C ILE A 443 27.64 25.76 -20.11
N MET A 444 28.12 25.48 -18.88
CA MET A 444 27.25 25.32 -17.72
C MET A 444 26.44 26.61 -17.47
N PHE A 445 27.08 27.75 -17.42
CA PHE A 445 26.41 29.02 -17.16
C PHE A 445 25.51 29.51 -18.31
N GLN A 446 25.83 29.14 -19.55
CA GLN A 446 24.95 29.44 -20.71
C GLN A 446 23.70 28.57 -20.70
N ASN A 447 23.77 27.38 -20.16
CA ASN A 447 22.68 26.39 -20.15
C ASN A 447 21.99 26.25 -18.78
N VAL A 448 22.18 27.19 -17.83
CA VAL A 448 21.61 27.09 -16.46
C VAL A 448 20.12 26.73 -16.48
N ALA A 449 19.31 27.33 -17.35
CA ALA A 449 17.88 27.03 -17.44
C ALA A 449 17.59 25.57 -17.81
N ASN A 450 18.42 24.98 -18.72
CA ASN A 450 18.26 23.57 -19.10
C ASN A 450 18.74 22.64 -17.99
N TYR A 451 19.82 23.01 -17.31
CA TYR A 451 20.31 22.26 -16.15
C TYR A 451 19.37 22.34 -14.94
N LEU A 452 18.67 23.46 -14.78
CA LEU A 452 17.61 23.55 -13.76
C LEU A 452 16.46 22.60 -14.09
N ILE A 453 16.07 22.49 -15.37
CA ILE A 453 15.06 21.53 -15.83
C ILE A 453 15.54 20.09 -15.57
N LEU A 454 16.80 19.80 -15.83
CA LEU A 454 17.43 18.50 -15.55
C LEU A 454 17.42 18.19 -14.03
N PHE A 455 17.77 19.17 -13.20
CA PHE A 455 17.68 19.05 -11.75
C PHE A 455 16.27 18.71 -11.28
N VAL A 456 15.26 19.44 -11.76
CA VAL A 456 13.85 19.18 -11.40
C VAL A 456 13.40 17.77 -11.84
N GLY A 457 13.85 17.32 -13.04
CA GLY A 457 13.57 15.96 -13.51
C GLY A 457 14.21 14.89 -12.62
N ILE A 458 15.47 15.04 -12.23
CA ILE A 458 16.15 14.14 -11.29
C ILE A 458 15.48 14.18 -9.92
N PHE A 459 15.08 15.35 -9.45
CA PHE A 459 14.37 15.51 -8.19
C PHE A 459 13.07 14.71 -8.14
N PHE A 460 12.24 14.77 -9.18
CA PHE A 460 11.00 13.97 -9.22
C PHE A 460 11.26 12.47 -9.20
N ILE A 461 12.28 12.01 -9.93
CA ILE A 461 12.69 10.60 -9.88
C ILE A 461 13.16 10.21 -8.48
N MET A 462 13.87 11.12 -7.79
CA MET A 462 14.33 10.87 -6.43
C MET A 462 13.19 10.73 -5.43
N VAL A 463 12.10 11.47 -5.59
CA VAL A 463 10.90 11.29 -4.76
C VAL A 463 10.33 9.87 -4.94
N MET A 464 10.22 9.37 -6.17
CA MET A 464 9.75 8.00 -6.42
C MET A 464 10.74 6.93 -5.89
N LEU A 465 12.03 7.13 -6.09
CA LEU A 465 13.06 6.23 -5.55
C LEU A 465 13.09 6.23 -4.03
N ALA A 466 12.80 7.37 -3.40
CA ALA A 466 12.70 7.46 -1.95
C ALA A 466 11.59 6.57 -1.40
N MET A 467 10.46 6.43 -2.10
CA MET A 467 9.43 5.44 -1.76
C MET A 467 9.95 4.01 -1.92
N ALA A 468 10.50 3.69 -3.11
CA ALA A 468 10.93 2.34 -3.45
C ALA A 468 12.06 1.78 -2.56
N VAL A 469 12.90 2.66 -2.01
CA VAL A 469 14.02 2.31 -1.13
C VAL A 469 13.67 2.54 0.34
N GLY A 470 12.95 3.61 0.64
CA GLY A 470 12.66 4.02 2.00
C GLY A 470 11.60 3.15 2.69
N MET A 471 10.63 2.59 1.96
CA MET A 471 9.65 1.69 2.56
C MET A 471 10.29 0.44 3.17
N PRO A 472 11.14 -0.35 2.46
CA PRO A 472 11.86 -1.46 3.08
C PRO A 472 12.78 -1.02 4.22
N ASP A 473 13.48 0.11 4.09
CA ASP A 473 14.34 0.65 5.13
C ASP A 473 13.53 1.03 6.39
N THR A 474 12.31 1.56 6.21
CA THR A 474 11.39 1.91 7.30
C THR A 474 10.93 0.65 8.04
N LEU A 475 10.48 -0.38 7.33
CA LEU A 475 10.07 -1.65 7.94
C LEU A 475 11.22 -2.31 8.72
N ASP A 476 12.42 -2.34 8.15
CA ASP A 476 13.62 -2.88 8.81
C ASP A 476 14.02 -2.07 10.07
N TYR A 477 13.82 -0.75 10.05
CA TYR A 477 14.03 0.09 11.22
C TYR A 477 13.06 -0.25 12.36
N TYR A 478 11.77 -0.35 12.07
CA TYR A 478 10.77 -0.69 13.08
C TYR A 478 10.98 -2.09 13.63
N LYS A 479 11.26 -3.08 12.77
CA LYS A 479 11.60 -4.44 13.17
C LYS A 479 12.78 -4.50 14.16
N LYS A 480 13.81 -3.67 13.95
CA LYS A 480 15.00 -3.64 14.82
C LYS A 480 14.83 -2.86 16.12
N ASN A 481 13.86 -1.96 16.18
CA ASN A 481 13.68 -1.05 17.32
C ASN A 481 12.37 -1.31 18.10
N THR A 482 11.66 -2.39 17.83
CA THR A 482 10.39 -2.75 18.48
C THR A 482 10.49 -2.74 20.01
N ASP A 483 11.58 -3.27 20.58
CA ASP A 483 11.83 -3.24 22.03
C ASP A 483 11.75 -1.84 22.67
N SER A 484 12.21 -0.81 21.94
CA SER A 484 12.21 0.56 22.47
C SER A 484 10.87 1.27 22.30
N MET A 485 9.98 0.68 21.55
CA MET A 485 8.68 1.22 21.15
C MET A 485 7.50 0.46 21.78
N THR A 486 7.79 -0.45 22.71
CA THR A 486 6.82 -1.26 23.46
C THR A 486 6.93 -0.93 24.93
N PHE A 487 5.82 -0.72 25.61
CA PHE A 487 5.83 -0.33 27.03
C PHE A 487 5.98 -1.50 27.98
N ALA A 488 5.64 -2.74 27.58
CA ALA A 488 5.86 -3.96 28.38
C ALA A 488 6.28 -5.13 27.46
N LYS A 489 7.05 -6.09 27.96
CA LYS A 489 7.47 -7.29 27.20
C LYS A 489 6.35 -8.28 26.97
N TYR A 490 5.41 -8.33 27.91
CA TYR A 490 4.22 -9.17 27.88
C TYR A 490 3.01 -8.30 28.20
N GLN A 491 2.00 -8.35 27.37
CA GLN A 491 0.67 -7.79 27.62
C GLN A 491 -0.29 -8.96 27.60
N TYR A 492 -0.77 -9.37 28.79
CA TYR A 492 -1.74 -10.44 28.94
C TYR A 492 -3.13 -9.84 28.85
N VAL A 493 -3.90 -10.20 27.85
CA VAL A 493 -5.33 -9.88 27.77
C VAL A 493 -6.10 -11.10 28.28
N ILE A 494 -6.94 -10.89 29.27
CA ILE A 494 -7.71 -11.96 29.92
C ILE A 494 -9.14 -12.01 29.34
N LYS A 495 -9.78 -13.18 29.40
CA LYS A 495 -11.17 -13.37 28.96
C LYS A 495 -12.17 -12.72 29.90
N SER A 496 -11.90 -12.80 31.21
CA SER A 496 -12.70 -12.21 32.29
C SER A 496 -11.76 -11.79 33.42
N TYR A 497 -12.09 -10.70 34.09
CA TYR A 497 -11.38 -10.26 35.31
C TYR A 497 -11.79 -11.04 36.56
N VAL A 498 -12.78 -11.91 36.46
CA VAL A 498 -13.21 -12.85 37.51
C VAL A 498 -13.07 -14.28 37.00
N ASP A 499 -12.75 -15.19 37.91
CA ASP A 499 -12.71 -16.63 37.63
C ASP A 499 -14.11 -17.24 37.60
N ALA A 500 -14.22 -18.56 37.37
CA ALA A 500 -15.49 -19.29 37.34
C ALA A 500 -16.25 -19.29 38.70
N ASP A 501 -15.55 -19.02 39.79
CA ASP A 501 -16.10 -18.96 41.15
C ASP A 501 -16.49 -17.51 41.53
N GLY A 502 -16.27 -16.53 40.66
CA GLY A 502 -16.59 -15.11 40.86
C GLY A 502 -15.50 -14.35 41.64
N ASN A 503 -14.31 -14.91 41.84
CA ASN A 503 -13.20 -14.21 42.49
C ASN A 503 -12.45 -13.39 41.49
N VAL A 504 -11.96 -12.21 41.88
CA VAL A 504 -11.10 -11.37 41.03
C VAL A 504 -9.80 -12.11 40.71
N LEU A 505 -9.44 -12.14 39.42
CA LEU A 505 -8.25 -12.80 38.97
C LEU A 505 -7.00 -12.04 39.43
N GLU A 506 -6.13 -12.66 40.20
CA GLU A 506 -4.90 -12.08 40.72
C GLU A 506 -3.71 -12.90 40.32
N THR A 507 -2.51 -12.31 40.40
CA THR A 507 -1.22 -13.00 40.13
C THR A 507 -0.21 -12.69 41.23
N ASP A 508 0.56 -13.68 41.59
CA ASP A 508 1.70 -13.53 42.52
C ASP A 508 2.93 -12.86 41.89
N ASN A 509 2.86 -12.56 40.60
CA ASN A 509 3.97 -11.90 39.90
C ASN A 509 4.06 -10.42 40.29
N SER A 510 5.09 -10.06 41.04
CA SER A 510 5.33 -8.71 41.55
C SER A 510 5.59 -7.66 40.46
N ASP A 511 5.91 -8.09 39.23
CA ASP A 511 6.12 -7.20 38.09
C ASP A 511 4.82 -6.94 37.31
N ALA A 512 3.73 -7.63 37.63
CA ALA A 512 2.48 -7.49 36.91
C ALA A 512 1.68 -6.26 37.37
N GLU A 513 1.27 -5.42 36.44
CA GLU A 513 0.38 -4.29 36.66
C GLU A 513 -0.93 -4.49 35.90
N LYS A 514 -2.06 -4.16 36.52
CA LYS A 514 -3.37 -4.19 35.88
C LYS A 514 -3.52 -3.07 34.87
N PHE A 515 -4.19 -3.35 33.77
CA PHE A 515 -4.64 -2.32 32.82
C PHE A 515 -6.03 -2.66 32.31
N ASP A 516 -6.78 -1.65 31.92
CA ASP A 516 -8.02 -1.83 31.18
C ASP A 516 -7.89 -1.27 29.76
N MET A 517 -8.66 -1.77 28.81
CA MET A 517 -8.62 -1.30 27.45
C MET A 517 -9.96 -1.41 26.74
N THR A 518 -10.19 -0.48 25.81
CA THR A 518 -11.29 -0.49 24.85
C THR A 518 -10.82 0.13 23.55
N SER A 519 -11.62 -0.03 22.48
CA SER A 519 -11.36 0.59 21.19
C SER A 519 -12.44 1.62 20.87
N LEU A 520 -12.03 2.76 20.35
CA LEU A 520 -12.89 3.80 19.82
C LEU A 520 -12.51 4.10 18.37
N LEU A 521 -13.38 4.75 17.62
CA LEU A 521 -13.12 5.17 16.25
C LEU A 521 -12.91 6.69 16.17
N ARG A 522 -11.85 7.09 15.48
CA ARG A 522 -11.75 8.43 14.96
C ARG A 522 -12.30 8.45 13.55
N ARG A 523 -13.55 8.89 13.42
CA ARG A 523 -14.22 8.93 12.12
C ARG A 523 -13.69 10.08 11.24
N SER A 524 -13.54 9.83 9.95
CA SER A 524 -13.28 10.83 8.92
C SER A 524 -14.01 10.45 7.63
N ASP A 525 -14.10 11.40 6.67
CA ASP A 525 -14.78 11.16 5.39
C ASP A 525 -14.07 10.09 4.53
N ASP A 526 -12.78 9.88 4.74
CA ASP A 526 -11.95 9.01 3.90
C ASP A 526 -11.55 7.70 4.58
N PHE A 527 -11.43 7.68 5.91
CA PHE A 527 -10.94 6.53 6.67
C PHE A 527 -11.28 6.64 8.16
N ASP A 528 -11.86 5.58 8.72
CA ASP A 528 -12.12 5.45 10.15
C ASP A 528 -10.94 4.77 10.85
N GLU A 529 -10.30 5.47 11.76
CA GLU A 529 -9.13 4.99 12.51
C GLU A 529 -9.53 4.38 13.84
N GLU A 530 -9.13 3.15 14.07
CA GLU A 530 -9.27 2.53 15.38
C GLU A 530 -8.23 3.12 16.35
N VAL A 531 -8.71 3.54 17.53
CA VAL A 531 -7.92 4.16 18.59
C VAL A 531 -8.03 3.31 19.82
N SER A 532 -6.94 2.68 20.24
CA SER A 532 -6.88 1.94 21.50
C SER A 532 -6.91 2.90 22.68
N VAL A 533 -7.81 2.70 23.64
CA VAL A 533 -7.86 3.50 24.86
C VAL A 533 -7.44 2.63 26.03
N TYR A 534 -6.40 3.06 26.73
CA TYR A 534 -5.83 2.35 27.88
C TYR A 534 -6.14 3.09 29.19
N GLY A 535 -6.74 2.35 30.15
CA GLY A 535 -6.77 2.70 31.56
C GLY A 535 -5.58 2.07 32.26
N VAL A 536 -4.66 2.87 32.79
CA VAL A 536 -3.42 2.40 33.44
C VAL A 536 -3.29 2.92 34.85
N GLU A 537 -2.52 2.24 35.70
CA GLU A 537 -2.26 2.68 37.05
C GLU A 537 -1.51 4.01 37.06
N THR A 538 -1.81 4.89 38.02
CA THR A 538 -1.24 6.26 38.06
C THR A 538 0.26 6.25 38.37
N ASP A 539 0.76 5.24 39.08
CA ASP A 539 2.15 5.01 39.41
C ASP A 539 2.83 3.90 38.57
N SER A 540 2.28 3.59 37.39
CA SER A 540 2.72 2.52 36.50
C SER A 540 4.25 2.53 36.29
N ALA A 541 4.87 1.36 36.42
CA ALA A 541 6.27 1.16 36.07
C ALA A 541 6.47 1.08 34.55
N TYR A 542 5.44 0.73 33.80
CA TYR A 542 5.44 0.53 32.34
C TYR A 542 5.06 1.76 31.57
N VAL A 543 3.94 2.39 31.92
CA VAL A 543 3.40 3.57 31.22
C VAL A 543 3.70 4.83 32.05
N LYS A 544 4.92 5.34 31.92
CA LYS A 544 5.41 6.48 32.73
C LYS A 544 4.94 7.81 32.15
N LEU A 545 3.81 8.30 32.64
CA LEU A 545 3.27 9.59 32.30
C LEU A 545 3.41 10.59 33.45
N LYS A 546 3.57 11.86 33.12
CA LYS A 546 3.75 12.91 34.14
C LYS A 546 2.37 13.34 34.68
N ASP A 547 2.33 13.61 35.99
CA ASP A 547 1.15 14.21 36.64
C ASP A 547 -0.18 13.42 36.41
N MET A 548 -0.12 12.11 36.33
CA MET A 548 -1.29 11.23 36.14
C MET A 548 -2.34 11.40 37.24
N ASP A 549 -1.89 11.52 38.51
CA ASP A 549 -2.78 11.75 39.68
C ASP A 549 -3.54 13.07 39.63
N SER A 550 -3.10 14.02 38.81
CA SER A 550 -3.72 15.34 38.71
C SER A 550 -4.52 15.56 37.43
N LEU A 551 -4.71 14.49 36.60
CA LEU A 551 -5.54 14.56 35.41
C LEU A 551 -7.00 14.75 35.81
N LYS A 552 -7.72 15.56 35.04
CA LYS A 552 -9.18 15.66 35.14
C LYS A 552 -9.82 14.53 34.34
N ASP A 553 -11.03 14.19 34.66
CA ASP A 553 -11.80 13.07 34.05
C ASP A 553 -11.78 13.06 32.51
N ASN A 554 -11.68 14.21 31.87
CA ASN A 554 -11.63 14.34 30.41
C ASN A 554 -10.23 14.66 29.85
N GLU A 555 -9.18 14.71 30.67
CA GLU A 555 -7.80 14.97 30.24
C GLU A 555 -7.10 13.62 30.03
N VAL A 556 -6.38 13.50 28.89
CA VAL A 556 -5.72 12.25 28.48
C VAL A 556 -4.33 12.52 27.93
N TYR A 557 -3.49 11.49 27.95
CA TYR A 557 -2.29 11.44 27.11
C TYR A 557 -2.61 10.65 25.82
N ILE A 558 -1.91 10.98 24.74
CA ILE A 558 -2.03 10.24 23.47
C ILE A 558 -0.65 9.72 23.05
N SER A 559 -0.60 8.67 22.26
CA SER A 559 0.68 8.20 21.70
C SER A 559 1.29 9.26 20.78
N ASP A 560 2.63 9.30 20.69
CA ASP A 560 3.34 10.16 19.73
C ASP A 560 2.90 9.83 18.28
N SER A 561 2.61 8.55 18.01
CA SER A 561 2.05 8.09 16.74
C SER A 561 0.72 8.78 16.41
N PHE A 562 -0.20 8.86 17.37
CA PHE A 562 -1.47 9.54 17.20
C PHE A 562 -1.29 11.06 17.00
N ALA A 563 -0.43 11.67 17.83
CA ALA A 563 -0.12 13.08 17.72
C ALA A 563 0.50 13.43 16.35
N ASP A 564 1.44 12.63 15.89
CA ASP A 564 2.20 12.86 14.65
C ASP A 564 1.32 12.64 13.40
N LYS A 565 0.49 11.59 13.40
CA LYS A 565 -0.42 11.28 12.30
C LYS A 565 -1.40 12.41 12.01
N TYR A 566 -2.03 12.95 13.06
CA TYR A 566 -3.11 13.92 12.95
C TYR A 566 -2.70 15.36 13.32
N GLY A 567 -1.43 15.57 13.65
CA GLY A 567 -0.90 16.90 14.01
C GLY A 567 -1.49 17.43 15.32
N ILE A 568 -1.88 16.56 16.26
CA ILE A 568 -2.52 16.90 17.52
C ILE A 568 -1.46 17.43 18.51
N LYS A 569 -1.79 18.49 19.24
CA LYS A 569 -0.90 19.13 20.22
C LYS A 569 -1.48 19.11 21.62
N PRO A 570 -0.65 19.14 22.65
CA PRO A 570 -1.12 19.36 24.01
C PRO A 570 -2.04 20.59 24.10
N GLY A 571 -3.22 20.41 24.69
CA GLY A 571 -4.28 21.42 24.79
C GLY A 571 -5.42 21.25 23.77
N ASP A 572 -5.23 20.50 22.70
CA ASP A 572 -6.26 20.21 21.71
C ASP A 572 -7.33 19.26 22.29
N THR A 573 -8.51 19.26 21.69
CA THR A 573 -9.59 18.35 22.03
C THR A 573 -9.81 17.36 20.90
N ILE A 574 -9.74 16.07 21.19
CA ILE A 574 -10.05 14.98 20.28
C ILE A 574 -11.47 14.48 20.50
N LYS A 575 -12.10 14.01 19.42
CA LYS A 575 -13.42 13.35 19.44
C LYS A 575 -13.23 11.95 18.90
N LEU A 576 -13.70 10.98 19.67
CA LEU A 576 -13.68 9.57 19.34
C LEU A 576 -15.09 9.01 19.51
N ASP A 577 -15.55 8.21 18.56
CA ASP A 577 -16.87 7.61 18.55
C ASP A 577 -16.76 6.15 19.00
N ALA A 578 -17.76 5.66 19.72
CA ALA A 578 -17.90 4.22 19.96
C ALA A 578 -18.03 3.50 18.61
N GLN A 579 -17.44 2.33 18.50
CA GLN A 579 -17.37 1.60 17.22
C GLN A 579 -18.78 1.12 16.79
N TYR A 580 -19.55 0.62 17.74
CA TYR A 580 -20.85 -0.02 17.50
C TYR A 580 -22.00 0.66 18.21
N GLU A 581 -21.80 1.84 18.77
CA GLU A 581 -22.79 2.64 19.46
C GLU A 581 -22.84 4.07 18.93
N LYS A 582 -23.99 4.75 19.07
CA LYS A 582 -24.12 6.17 18.73
C LYS A 582 -23.67 7.08 19.88
N LYS A 583 -22.46 6.86 20.42
CA LYS A 583 -21.89 7.60 21.53
C LYS A 583 -20.55 8.23 21.11
N THR A 584 -20.36 9.52 21.40
CA THR A 584 -19.14 10.27 21.09
C THR A 584 -18.47 10.74 22.37
N TYR A 585 -17.20 10.43 22.51
CA TYR A 585 -16.35 10.85 23.63
C TYR A 585 -15.50 12.06 23.23
N LYS A 586 -15.24 12.96 24.18
CA LYS A 586 -14.41 14.16 23.96
C LYS A 586 -13.32 14.21 25.02
N PHE A 587 -12.07 14.10 24.57
CA PHE A 587 -10.91 14.13 25.44
C PHE A 587 -10.05 15.36 25.15
N LYS A 588 -9.50 15.95 26.20
CA LYS A 588 -8.52 17.03 26.11
C LYS A 588 -7.13 16.48 26.25
N VAL A 589 -6.29 16.68 25.26
CA VAL A 589 -4.92 16.17 25.26
C VAL A 589 -4.03 16.96 26.20
N LYS A 590 -3.48 16.30 27.22
CA LYS A 590 -2.54 16.85 28.19
C LYS A 590 -1.11 16.82 27.69
N GLY A 591 -0.72 15.70 27.04
CA GLY A 591 0.63 15.46 26.55
C GLY A 591 0.69 14.23 25.66
N THR A 592 1.91 13.82 25.29
CA THR A 592 2.16 12.66 24.45
C THR A 592 3.04 11.62 25.16
N TYR A 593 2.95 10.37 24.68
CA TYR A 593 3.68 9.21 25.17
C TYR A 593 4.45 8.53 24.03
N ASP A 594 5.76 8.37 24.20
CA ASP A 594 6.71 8.00 23.15
C ASP A 594 6.95 6.49 22.97
N LYS A 595 6.47 5.65 23.91
CA LYS A 595 6.70 4.19 23.87
C LYS A 595 5.53 3.37 23.33
N SER A 596 4.68 3.94 22.49
CA SER A 596 3.59 3.22 21.84
C SER A 596 3.59 3.49 20.35
N GLN A 597 3.63 2.44 19.55
CA GLN A 597 3.46 2.50 18.10
C GLN A 597 1.99 2.59 17.67
N SER A 598 1.07 2.12 18.51
CA SER A 598 -0.35 2.14 18.21
C SER A 598 -0.91 3.57 18.28
N ILE A 599 -2.02 3.78 17.61
CA ILE A 599 -2.84 4.99 17.77
C ILE A 599 -3.58 4.82 19.09
N ALA A 600 -3.11 5.47 20.13
CA ALA A 600 -3.57 5.17 21.49
C ALA A 600 -3.82 6.42 22.34
N VAL A 601 -4.72 6.26 23.30
CA VAL A 601 -5.07 7.20 24.37
C VAL A 601 -4.77 6.52 25.70
N PHE A 602 -4.25 7.27 26.66
CA PHE A 602 -3.91 6.78 28.01
C PHE A 602 -4.54 7.67 29.06
N MET A 603 -5.17 7.07 30.06
CA MET A 603 -5.76 7.75 31.20
C MET A 603 -5.63 6.90 32.47
N PRO A 604 -5.84 7.45 33.68
CA PRO A 604 -5.93 6.66 34.91
C PRO A 604 -7.02 5.58 34.78
N ILE A 605 -6.78 4.39 35.33
CA ILE A 605 -7.72 3.26 35.25
C ILE A 605 -9.06 3.60 35.91
N GLU A 606 -9.07 4.41 36.97
CA GLU A 606 -10.30 4.87 37.62
C GLU A 606 -11.12 5.80 36.70
N HIS A 607 -10.46 6.76 36.02
CA HIS A 607 -11.12 7.64 35.06
C HIS A 607 -11.63 6.87 33.82
N PHE A 608 -10.94 5.77 33.46
CA PHE A 608 -11.34 4.88 32.39
C PHE A 608 -12.67 4.20 32.73
N ALA A 609 -12.79 3.60 33.95
CA ALA A 609 -14.00 2.95 34.41
C ALA A 609 -15.19 3.93 34.42
N ASP A 610 -14.98 5.13 34.99
CA ASP A 610 -16.02 6.18 35.05
C ASP A 610 -16.44 6.68 33.64
N THR A 611 -15.49 6.79 32.69
CA THR A 611 -15.75 7.28 31.34
C THR A 611 -16.60 6.31 30.52
N PHE A 612 -16.38 5.02 30.71
CA PHE A 612 -17.02 3.96 29.92
C PHE A 612 -18.15 3.23 30.65
N ASP A 613 -18.51 3.71 31.83
CA ASP A 613 -19.56 3.12 32.66
C ASP A 613 -19.29 1.64 33.04
N PHE A 614 -18.00 1.31 33.27
CA PHE A 614 -17.58 -0.03 33.67
C PHE A 614 -17.59 -0.18 35.20
N GLU A 615 -17.69 -1.44 35.66
CA GLU A 615 -17.69 -1.76 37.07
C GLU A 615 -16.34 -1.42 37.73
N ASP A 616 -16.40 -0.90 38.96
CA ASP A 616 -15.20 -0.61 39.73
C ASP A 616 -14.35 -1.88 39.96
N GLY A 617 -13.07 -1.78 39.69
CA GLY A 617 -12.13 -2.89 39.84
C GLY A 617 -12.07 -3.87 38.64
N ARG A 618 -12.84 -3.60 37.56
CA ARG A 618 -12.67 -4.29 36.28
C ARG A 618 -11.32 -3.95 35.66
N PHE A 619 -10.72 -4.93 34.98
CA PHE A 619 -9.53 -4.76 34.16
C PHE A 619 -9.50 -5.78 33.03
N SER A 620 -8.82 -5.43 31.94
CA SER A 620 -8.71 -6.27 30.74
C SER A 620 -7.46 -7.14 30.73
N GLY A 621 -6.50 -6.92 31.63
CA GLY A 621 -5.31 -7.75 31.66
C GLY A 621 -4.15 -7.22 32.50
N PHE A 622 -2.97 -7.78 32.24
CA PHE A 622 -1.74 -7.48 32.97
C PHE A 622 -0.61 -7.08 32.04
N LEU A 623 0.13 -6.04 32.41
CA LEU A 623 1.43 -5.68 31.82
C LEU A 623 2.54 -6.28 32.65
N SER A 624 3.55 -6.91 32.03
CA SER A 624 4.66 -7.49 32.76
C SER A 624 5.94 -7.57 31.91
N ASP A 625 7.12 -7.41 32.52
CA ASP A 625 8.40 -7.72 31.90
C ASP A 625 8.85 -9.16 32.11
N THR A 626 8.16 -9.90 32.99
CA THR A 626 8.41 -11.30 33.27
C THR A 626 7.19 -12.16 32.96
N LYS A 627 7.41 -13.42 32.58
CA LYS A 627 6.30 -14.31 32.22
C LYS A 627 5.46 -14.68 33.47
N ILE A 628 4.17 -14.39 33.43
CA ILE A 628 3.16 -14.84 34.40
C ILE A 628 2.95 -16.34 34.22
N LYS A 629 2.91 -17.10 35.30
CA LYS A 629 2.84 -18.59 35.30
C LYS A 629 1.70 -19.15 36.15
N ASP A 630 1.12 -18.34 36.98
CA ASP A 630 0.12 -18.69 37.99
C ASP A 630 -1.31 -18.40 37.56
N ILE A 631 -1.50 -17.79 36.38
CA ILE A 631 -2.81 -17.67 35.72
C ILE A 631 -2.98 -18.83 34.74
N ASP A 632 -4.10 -19.54 34.84
CA ASP A 632 -4.43 -20.62 33.94
C ASP A 632 -4.55 -20.08 32.46
N GLU A 633 -3.97 -20.83 31.53
CA GLU A 633 -4.03 -20.46 30.11
C GLU A 633 -5.47 -20.37 29.57
N SER A 634 -6.42 -21.06 30.17
CA SER A 634 -7.85 -20.96 29.81
C SER A 634 -8.45 -19.57 30.10
N ASN A 635 -7.91 -18.83 31.06
CA ASN A 635 -8.35 -17.47 31.41
C ASN A 635 -7.67 -16.38 30.57
N ILE A 636 -6.64 -16.73 29.81
CA ILE A 636 -5.91 -15.79 28.97
C ILE A 636 -6.52 -15.82 27.56
N ALA A 637 -7.03 -14.68 27.08
CA ALA A 637 -7.50 -14.53 25.72
C ALA A 637 -6.32 -14.48 24.74
N THR A 638 -5.33 -13.63 25.03
CA THR A 638 -4.09 -13.55 24.24
C THR A 638 -2.94 -12.98 25.08
N THR A 639 -1.71 -13.29 24.65
CA THR A 639 -0.51 -12.66 25.19
C THR A 639 0.23 -11.99 24.08
N ILE A 640 0.25 -10.66 24.07
CA ILE A 640 0.98 -9.85 23.09
C ILE A 640 2.42 -9.72 23.56
N THR A 641 3.37 -10.15 22.74
CA THR A 641 4.80 -10.08 23.01
C THR A 641 5.50 -9.22 21.94
N ILE A 642 6.73 -8.82 22.24
CA ILE A 642 7.60 -8.14 21.25
C ILE A 642 7.69 -8.94 19.94
N ARG A 643 7.68 -10.27 20.04
CA ARG A 643 7.72 -11.14 18.86
C ARG A 643 6.47 -11.01 18.00
N ASP A 644 5.29 -10.84 18.60
CA ASP A 644 4.04 -10.70 17.85
C ASP A 644 3.99 -9.38 17.09
N ILE A 645 4.51 -8.30 17.68
CA ILE A 645 4.67 -7.00 17.00
C ILE A 645 5.70 -7.11 15.87
N THR A 646 6.80 -7.86 16.06
CA THR A 646 7.84 -8.04 15.04
C THR A 646 7.33 -8.88 13.85
N LYS A 647 6.47 -9.87 14.08
CA LYS A 647 5.83 -10.70 13.03
C LYS A 647 5.12 -9.85 11.99
N MET A 648 4.45 -8.77 12.40
CA MET A 648 3.79 -7.85 11.48
C MET A 648 4.77 -7.28 10.45
N ALA A 649 5.91 -6.78 10.92
CA ALA A 649 6.94 -6.24 10.02
C ALA A 649 7.61 -7.34 9.18
N GLU A 650 7.76 -8.55 9.71
CA GLU A 650 8.30 -9.72 8.97
C GLU A 650 7.36 -10.15 7.85
N GLN A 651 6.08 -10.23 8.11
CA GLN A 651 5.08 -10.61 7.11
C GLN A 651 4.96 -9.55 6.00
N LEU A 652 4.96 -8.26 6.36
CA LEU A 652 4.97 -7.16 5.38
C LEU A 652 6.25 -7.17 4.52
N ASP A 653 7.41 -7.44 5.10
CA ASP A 653 8.67 -7.55 4.35
C ASP A 653 8.65 -8.75 3.38
N HIS A 654 8.11 -9.88 3.81
CA HIS A 654 7.97 -11.07 2.97
C HIS A 654 7.01 -10.84 1.79
N SER A 655 5.83 -10.29 2.04
CA SER A 655 4.80 -10.07 1.03
C SER A 655 5.15 -8.94 0.05
N MET A 656 5.72 -7.83 0.54
CA MET A 656 5.99 -6.64 -0.27
C MET A 656 7.43 -6.57 -0.83
N GLY A 657 8.37 -7.35 -0.29
CA GLY A 657 9.79 -7.22 -0.62
C GLY A 657 10.09 -7.44 -2.12
N SER A 658 9.49 -8.45 -2.73
CA SER A 658 9.62 -8.71 -4.18
C SER A 658 8.99 -7.58 -5.01
N TYR A 659 7.83 -7.07 -4.61
CA TYR A 659 7.14 -5.97 -5.28
C TYR A 659 7.99 -4.68 -5.25
N MET A 660 8.60 -4.36 -4.11
CA MET A 660 9.49 -3.21 -4.00
C MET A 660 10.72 -3.33 -4.90
N GLN A 661 11.26 -4.53 -5.11
CA GLN A 661 12.35 -4.75 -6.07
C GLN A 661 11.91 -4.45 -7.51
N TYR A 662 10.74 -4.92 -7.95
CA TYR A 662 10.18 -4.58 -9.27
C TYR A 662 9.94 -3.06 -9.40
N PHE A 663 9.45 -2.43 -8.35
CA PHE A 663 9.25 -0.97 -8.34
C PHE A 663 10.58 -0.20 -8.42
N GLN A 664 11.65 -0.66 -7.76
CA GLN A 664 13.00 -0.09 -7.91
C GLN A 664 13.50 -0.19 -9.35
N VAL A 665 13.35 -1.35 -10.00
CA VAL A 665 13.73 -1.53 -11.42
C VAL A 665 12.94 -0.58 -12.32
N LEU A 666 11.64 -0.45 -12.10
CA LEU A 666 10.78 0.51 -12.82
C LEU A 666 11.30 1.95 -12.65
N CYS A 667 11.62 2.37 -11.43
CA CYS A 667 12.17 3.69 -11.15
C CYS A 667 13.52 3.94 -11.85
N ILE A 668 14.40 2.93 -11.91
CA ILE A 668 15.67 3.02 -12.66
C ILE A 668 15.41 3.22 -14.16
N LEU A 669 14.47 2.47 -14.74
CA LEU A 669 14.09 2.63 -16.14
C LEU A 669 13.49 4.00 -16.42
N LEU A 670 12.56 4.47 -15.58
CA LEU A 670 11.97 5.81 -15.70
C LEU A 670 13.03 6.90 -15.55
N SER A 671 14.00 6.73 -14.63
CA SER A 671 15.11 7.66 -14.46
C SER A 671 15.98 7.74 -15.72
N ALA A 672 16.37 6.61 -16.30
CA ALA A 672 17.14 6.56 -17.53
C ALA A 672 16.41 7.25 -18.69
N VAL A 673 15.11 6.97 -18.85
CA VAL A 673 14.27 7.61 -19.89
C VAL A 673 14.18 9.11 -19.68
N MET A 674 13.92 9.56 -18.45
CA MET A 674 13.80 10.98 -18.09
C MET A 674 15.13 11.72 -18.34
N ILE A 675 16.23 11.19 -17.83
CA ILE A 675 17.56 11.78 -18.00
C ILE A 675 17.92 11.84 -19.49
N TYR A 676 17.65 10.77 -20.25
CA TYR A 676 17.88 10.77 -21.70
C TYR A 676 17.10 11.88 -22.41
N LEU A 677 15.81 12.07 -22.07
CA LEU A 677 15.01 13.15 -22.66
C LEU A 677 15.64 14.52 -22.40
N LEU A 678 16.06 14.77 -21.16
CA LEU A 678 16.57 16.07 -20.74
C LEU A 678 17.99 16.34 -21.23
N THR A 679 18.89 15.35 -21.22
CA THR A 679 20.26 15.50 -21.78
C THR A 679 20.24 15.64 -23.30
N LYS A 680 19.33 14.91 -23.96
CA LYS A 680 19.09 15.06 -25.40
C LYS A 680 18.74 16.51 -25.75
N LEU A 681 17.85 17.16 -24.97
CA LEU A 681 17.49 18.56 -25.18
C LEU A 681 18.68 19.51 -25.01
N ILE A 682 19.59 19.23 -24.08
CA ILE A 682 20.80 20.02 -23.87
C ILE A 682 21.73 19.89 -25.10
N ILE A 683 21.92 18.68 -25.63
CA ILE A 683 22.75 18.41 -26.78
C ILE A 683 22.15 19.09 -28.03
N GLU A 684 20.86 18.92 -28.31
CA GLU A 684 20.13 19.55 -29.43
C GLU A 684 20.29 21.07 -29.43
N LYS A 685 20.16 21.69 -28.27
CA LYS A 685 20.29 23.15 -28.14
C LYS A 685 21.71 23.66 -28.38
N ASN A 686 22.72 22.79 -28.25
CA ASN A 686 24.12 23.11 -28.48
C ASN A 686 24.66 22.54 -29.84
N GLU A 687 23.80 21.99 -30.71
CA GLU A 687 24.19 21.35 -31.97
C GLU A 687 25.02 22.28 -32.87
N THR A 688 24.64 23.55 -33.02
CA THR A 688 25.39 24.54 -33.78
C THR A 688 26.79 24.81 -33.20
N ALA A 689 26.88 24.93 -31.87
CA ALA A 689 28.14 25.12 -31.16
C ALA A 689 29.05 23.87 -31.27
N ILE A 690 28.43 22.67 -31.16
CA ILE A 690 29.13 21.39 -31.36
C ILE A 690 29.66 21.26 -32.80
N SER A 691 28.83 21.60 -33.80
CA SER A 691 29.20 21.61 -35.23
C SER A 691 30.38 22.58 -35.50
N MET A 692 30.30 23.80 -34.95
CA MET A 692 31.39 24.79 -35.04
C MET A 692 32.69 24.28 -34.42
N THR A 693 32.60 23.61 -33.25
CA THR A 693 33.80 23.03 -32.59
C THR A 693 34.42 21.91 -33.44
N LYS A 694 33.59 21.12 -34.15
CA LYS A 694 34.08 20.13 -35.13
C LYS A 694 34.81 20.77 -36.31
N ILE A 695 34.26 21.89 -36.85
CA ILE A 695 34.91 22.63 -37.94
C ILE A 695 36.27 23.19 -37.48
N LEU A 696 36.41 23.60 -36.22
CA LEU A 696 37.67 24.06 -35.64
C LEU A 696 38.70 22.93 -35.41
N GLY A 697 38.38 21.69 -35.78
CA GLY A 697 39.30 20.56 -35.76
C GLY A 697 39.37 19.78 -34.47
N TYR A 698 38.45 20.02 -33.53
CA TYR A 698 38.38 19.22 -32.29
C TYR A 698 37.85 17.81 -32.57
N ASP A 699 38.47 16.81 -31.93
CA ASP A 699 38.03 15.41 -32.04
C ASP A 699 36.71 15.16 -31.31
N ASN A 700 35.98 14.14 -31.76
CA ASN A 700 34.70 13.75 -31.14
C ASN A 700 34.82 13.45 -29.63
N ARG A 701 35.97 12.92 -29.17
CA ARG A 701 36.24 12.67 -27.75
C ARG A 701 36.42 13.97 -26.96
N GLU A 702 37.12 14.93 -27.53
CA GLU A 702 37.35 16.25 -26.92
C GLU A 702 36.02 17.02 -26.81
N ILE A 703 35.23 17.02 -27.87
CA ILE A 703 33.90 17.63 -27.87
C ILE A 703 32.98 16.94 -26.86
N ALA A 704 32.94 15.61 -26.86
CA ALA A 704 32.21 14.85 -25.84
C ALA A 704 32.70 15.21 -24.43
N SER A 705 33.98 15.32 -24.19
CA SER A 705 34.53 15.76 -22.90
C SER A 705 34.09 17.17 -22.50
N LEU A 706 33.90 18.07 -23.46
CA LEU A 706 33.41 19.43 -23.16
C LEU A 706 31.94 19.42 -22.69
N TYR A 707 31.07 18.70 -23.39
CA TYR A 707 29.60 18.71 -23.13
C TYR A 707 29.16 17.64 -22.14
N LEU A 708 29.65 16.39 -22.28
CA LEU A 708 29.24 15.31 -21.38
C LEU A 708 29.79 15.48 -19.97
N VAL A 709 31.09 15.86 -19.82
CA VAL A 709 31.66 16.10 -18.49
C VAL A 709 30.94 17.26 -17.79
N SER A 710 30.59 18.34 -18.52
CA SER A 710 29.80 19.44 -17.95
C SER A 710 28.45 18.96 -17.48
N THR A 711 27.76 18.13 -18.28
CA THR A 711 26.48 17.53 -17.94
C THR A 711 26.62 16.54 -16.77
N SER A 712 27.67 15.69 -16.76
CA SER A 712 27.98 14.77 -15.67
C SER A 712 28.15 15.48 -14.33
N ILE A 713 28.89 16.57 -14.30
CA ILE A 713 29.10 17.39 -13.08
C ILE A 713 27.72 17.90 -12.58
N VAL A 714 26.88 18.41 -13.48
CA VAL A 714 25.56 18.91 -13.11
C VAL A 714 24.65 17.76 -12.65
N VAL A 715 24.67 16.62 -13.32
CA VAL A 715 23.90 15.43 -12.92
C VAL A 715 24.30 14.99 -11.52
N VAL A 716 25.61 14.84 -11.24
CA VAL A 716 26.08 14.40 -9.92
C VAL A 716 25.71 15.42 -8.83
N ILE A 717 25.86 16.73 -9.08
CA ILE A 717 25.47 17.76 -8.11
C ILE A 717 23.95 17.76 -7.91
N SER A 718 23.20 17.65 -8.99
CA SER A 718 21.72 17.56 -8.94
C SER A 718 21.27 16.33 -8.18
N ASP A 719 21.93 15.20 -8.39
CA ASP A 719 21.69 13.93 -7.75
C ASP A 719 21.89 14.01 -6.23
N ILE A 720 23.05 14.51 -5.79
CA ILE A 720 23.37 14.69 -4.36
C ILE A 720 22.33 15.59 -3.68
N ILE A 721 21.95 16.71 -4.30
CA ILE A 721 20.95 17.62 -3.73
C ILE A 721 19.56 16.96 -3.71
N SER A 722 19.21 16.27 -4.82
CA SER A 722 17.89 15.67 -5.00
C SER A 722 17.68 14.45 -4.10
N VAL A 723 18.72 13.71 -3.72
CA VAL A 723 18.65 12.61 -2.74
C VAL A 723 18.10 13.14 -1.41
N VAL A 724 18.67 14.22 -0.89
CA VAL A 724 18.24 14.80 0.39
C VAL A 724 16.85 15.44 0.28
N LEU A 725 16.62 16.22 -0.78
CA LEU A 725 15.32 16.88 -0.98
C LEU A 725 14.21 15.87 -1.28
N GLY A 726 14.50 14.83 -2.08
CA GLY A 726 13.55 13.78 -2.43
C GLY A 726 13.11 12.98 -1.20
N ALA A 727 14.04 12.61 -0.32
CA ALA A 727 13.73 11.95 0.92
C ALA A 727 12.86 12.82 1.86
N LYS A 728 13.15 14.13 1.97
CA LYS A 728 12.32 15.06 2.75
C LYS A 728 10.91 15.24 2.18
N VAL A 729 10.79 15.32 0.85
CA VAL A 729 9.48 15.40 0.21
C VAL A 729 8.74 14.07 0.37
N MET A 730 9.46 12.94 0.28
CA MET A 730 8.86 11.64 0.53
C MET A 730 8.35 11.49 1.97
N ASP A 731 9.03 12.02 2.97
CA ASP A 731 8.53 12.05 4.35
C ASP A 731 7.17 12.79 4.45
N ILE A 732 7.02 13.92 3.74
CA ILE A 732 5.73 14.64 3.68
C ILE A 732 4.67 13.81 2.94
N VAL A 733 5.02 13.21 1.80
CA VAL A 733 4.11 12.37 1.03
C VAL A 733 3.71 11.13 1.82
N TRP A 734 4.66 10.52 2.54
CA TRP A 734 4.44 9.38 3.42
C TRP A 734 3.38 9.66 4.48
N ARG A 735 3.46 10.82 5.12
CA ARG A 735 2.45 11.28 6.08
C ARG A 735 1.05 11.39 5.47
N ILE A 736 0.95 11.84 4.22
CA ILE A 736 -0.33 11.93 3.50
C ILE A 736 -0.85 10.54 3.15
N MET A 737 0.03 9.65 2.70
CA MET A 737 -0.34 8.28 2.33
C MET A 737 -0.85 7.48 3.52
N LEU A 738 -0.20 7.60 4.68
CA LEU A 738 -0.59 6.86 5.89
C LEU A 738 -1.84 7.41 6.59
N GLN A 739 -2.42 8.52 6.15
CA GLN A 739 -3.70 8.99 6.72
C GLN A 739 -4.88 8.09 6.40
N THR A 740 -4.78 7.30 5.35
CA THR A 740 -5.79 6.31 4.92
C THR A 740 -5.38 4.86 5.20
N PHE A 741 -4.39 4.67 6.06
CA PHE A 741 -3.88 3.36 6.47
C PHE A 741 -4.00 3.20 7.98
N SER A 742 -4.40 2.04 8.48
CA SER A 742 -4.51 1.79 9.92
C SER A 742 -3.15 1.83 10.60
N GLY A 743 -3.05 2.53 11.74
CA GLY A 743 -1.81 2.71 12.48
C GLY A 743 -0.93 3.82 11.93
N TRP A 744 0.28 3.92 12.46
CA TRP A 744 1.25 4.96 12.09
C TRP A 744 2.68 4.50 12.28
N PHE A 745 3.51 4.74 11.26
CA PHE A 745 4.96 4.62 11.37
C PHE A 745 5.66 5.72 10.56
N SER A 746 6.56 6.41 11.19
CA SER A 746 7.29 7.53 10.58
C SER A 746 8.25 7.02 9.50
N PHE A 747 8.37 7.77 8.41
CA PHE A 747 9.31 7.45 7.35
C PHE A 747 10.75 7.46 7.85
N HIS A 748 11.45 6.35 7.65
CA HIS A 748 12.85 6.21 8.03
C HIS A 748 13.68 5.70 6.85
N MET A 749 14.79 6.37 6.59
CA MET A 749 15.73 5.96 5.55
C MET A 749 17.13 5.80 6.12
N THR A 750 17.74 4.64 5.87
CA THR A 750 19.09 4.34 6.31
C THR A 750 20.14 5.10 5.49
N PRO A 751 21.36 5.34 6.02
CA PRO A 751 22.48 5.87 5.23
C PRO A 751 22.74 5.05 3.96
N VAL A 752 22.55 3.74 4.01
CA VAL A 752 22.68 2.84 2.85
C VAL A 752 21.58 3.11 1.82
N GLY A 753 20.36 3.42 2.25
CA GLY A 753 19.25 3.82 1.39
C GLY A 753 19.58 5.06 0.56
N TYR A 754 20.15 6.10 1.17
CA TYR A 754 20.60 7.29 0.46
C TYR A 754 21.66 6.96 -0.62
N VAL A 755 22.61 6.07 -0.32
CA VAL A 755 23.63 5.62 -1.27
C VAL A 755 23.00 4.80 -2.41
N LYS A 756 22.04 3.92 -2.12
CA LYS A 756 21.30 3.16 -3.15
C LYS A 756 20.57 4.09 -4.11
N MET A 757 19.84 5.08 -3.62
CA MET A 757 19.14 6.06 -4.46
C MET A 757 20.10 6.79 -5.40
N PHE A 758 21.21 7.31 -4.86
CA PHE A 758 22.26 7.95 -5.65
C PHE A 758 22.82 6.99 -6.72
N ALA A 759 23.14 5.76 -6.34
CA ALA A 759 23.69 4.77 -7.27
C ALA A 759 22.70 4.40 -8.39
N PHE A 760 21.41 4.28 -8.11
CA PHE A 760 20.41 3.91 -9.12
C PHE A 760 20.24 4.98 -10.20
N VAL A 761 20.21 6.26 -9.81
CA VAL A 761 20.17 7.36 -10.78
C VAL A 761 21.48 7.45 -11.57
N LEU A 762 22.62 7.25 -10.92
CA LEU A 762 23.92 7.22 -11.59
C LEU A 762 24.02 6.08 -12.61
N ILE A 763 23.52 4.89 -12.30
CA ILE A 763 23.44 3.76 -13.25
C ILE A 763 22.59 4.15 -14.46
N GLY A 764 21.41 4.71 -14.24
CA GLY A 764 20.55 5.23 -15.32
C GLY A 764 21.28 6.25 -16.19
N TYR A 765 21.99 7.19 -15.57
CA TYR A 765 22.78 8.20 -16.29
C TYR A 765 23.95 7.61 -17.09
N LEU A 766 24.66 6.62 -16.56
CA LEU A 766 25.76 5.97 -17.27
C LEU A 766 25.27 5.29 -18.55
N ILE A 767 24.11 4.63 -18.50
CA ILE A 767 23.47 4.06 -19.70
C ILE A 767 23.19 5.17 -20.73
N VAL A 768 22.61 6.28 -20.28
CA VAL A 768 22.27 7.42 -21.13
C VAL A 768 23.52 8.05 -21.77
N THR A 769 24.60 8.18 -21.03
CA THR A 769 25.86 8.78 -21.51
C THR A 769 26.40 8.08 -22.77
N VAL A 770 26.22 6.75 -22.88
CA VAL A 770 26.60 6.00 -24.08
C VAL A 770 25.80 6.44 -25.32
N PHE A 771 24.50 6.67 -25.13
CA PHE A 771 23.62 7.16 -26.21
C PHE A 771 23.94 8.61 -26.58
N ASP A 772 24.18 9.46 -25.61
CA ASP A 772 24.57 10.86 -25.82
C ASP A 772 25.90 11.01 -26.52
N PHE A 773 26.91 10.18 -26.21
CA PHE A 773 28.16 10.13 -26.93
C PHE A 773 27.95 9.76 -28.40
N ARG A 774 27.15 8.73 -28.68
CA ARG A 774 26.82 8.33 -30.07
C ARG A 774 26.09 9.45 -30.81
N ARG A 775 25.31 10.25 -30.12
CA ARG A 775 24.60 11.38 -30.68
C ARG A 775 25.55 12.51 -31.07
N ILE A 776 26.44 12.94 -30.15
CA ILE A 776 27.43 13.97 -30.43
C ILE A 776 28.28 13.59 -31.67
N LYS A 777 28.67 12.33 -31.78
CA LYS A 777 29.40 11.81 -32.95
C LYS A 777 28.62 12.00 -34.25
N ARG A 778 27.32 11.90 -34.26
CA ARG A 778 26.44 11.97 -35.45
C ARG A 778 26.05 13.39 -35.86
N ILE A 779 26.37 14.43 -35.07
CA ILE A 779 26.06 15.82 -35.45
C ILE A 779 26.94 16.21 -36.65
N PRO A 780 26.34 16.65 -37.79
CA PRO A 780 27.06 16.97 -38.98
C PRO A 780 27.78 18.32 -38.83
N MET A 781 28.91 18.51 -39.62
CA MET A 781 29.71 19.73 -39.56
C MET A 781 29.04 20.89 -40.32
N ASP A 782 28.15 20.62 -41.24
CA ASP A 782 27.52 21.62 -42.11
C ASP A 782 26.42 22.43 -41.41
N MET A 783 25.98 21.99 -40.22
CA MET A 783 24.95 22.70 -39.46
C MET A 783 25.38 24.12 -39.03
N ALA A 784 26.65 24.30 -38.73
CA ALA A 784 27.15 25.62 -38.34
C ALA A 784 27.21 26.59 -39.53
N LEU A 785 27.35 26.06 -40.75
CA LEU A 785 27.42 26.86 -41.99
C LEU A 785 26.01 27.26 -42.50
N LYS A 786 25.01 26.43 -42.26
CA LYS A 786 23.63 26.72 -42.68
C LYS A 786 22.90 27.84 -41.91
N ASN A 787 23.45 28.26 -40.78
CA ASN A 787 22.87 29.31 -39.93
C ASN A 787 23.60 30.67 -40.07
N VAL A 788 24.47 30.82 -41.00
CA VAL A 788 25.25 32.06 -41.26
C VAL A 788 24.65 32.89 -42.41
N GLU A 789 23.60 32.39 -43.09
CA GLU A 789 22.81 33.15 -44.09
C GLU A 789 21.57 33.85 -43.56
#